data_255abf555abbc8108f4c4b49419a945a
#
_entry.id   255abf555abbc8108f4c4b49419a945a
#
_cell.length_a   1.000
_cell.length_b   1.000
_cell.length_c   1.000
_cell.angle_alpha   90.00
_cell.angle_beta   90.00
_cell.angle_gamma   90.00
#
_symmetry.space_group_name_H-M   'P 1'
#
loop_
_entity.id
_entity.type
_entity.pdbx_description
1 polymer ?
#
loop_
_entity_poly.entity_id
_entity_poly.type
_entity_poly.pdbx_seq_one_letter_code
_entity_poly.pdbx_strand_id
1 'polypeptide(L)'
;MNLQEIVTKRTGKAISQCSNEELYFSLLEMTKGMAEEKVSNEGKRKLYYISAEFLIGKLLSNNLINLGIYEDVKKLLADNGKSLAEIEEVEPEPSLGNGGLGRLAACFLDSIATLGLNGDGVGLNYHYGLFKQVFENNLQHETPNPWIEKESWLTKTDRAYTIQFGGFNLQSRMYDIDVLGYNNRTTKLHLFDVETVDESLVGEGIDFDKEDIKKNLTLFLYPDDSDDKGRILRVYQQYFMVSNAARLIIDETLARGGDLHKLNEYAVVQINDTHPSMVIPELIRLLMERGILMDEAIDIVSKTCAYTNHTILAEALEKWPIHFLEKAVPQLMPIIYELNSRVVKKFDDKSVAIIDDERRVHMAHMDIHYGYSINGVAYLHTEILKNSELNNFYKIYPEKFNNKTNGITFRRWLLHCDPELTALFESLIGDGFKKDATELEKLGAFVNDETVLQKILDVKNAKKAELKDYLAKTQGIELNENSIYDIQIKRLHEYKRQQMNALYVIHKYFEIKAGKKPARPITVIFGAKAAPAYVIAKDIIHLILCLQELISKDPEVSPYLKVVMVENYNVTLAEKLIPAADIHEQISLASKEASGTSNMKFMLNGAVAIGTMDGANVEMHQFVGDDNIYIFGETSEQVIKHYAKADYVSRSYYDNDENIRRAIDFIVSDEMMAVGCRENLERLYNELLNKDWFMTLPDFEEYVAAKERIFADYEDRMAWAKKMLVNMSQAGFFSSDRTIAQYNEDIWHL
;
A
#
# COMPACT_ATOMS: atom_id res chain seq x y z
N MET A 1 -3.52 -28.94 -17.89
CA MET A 1 -2.41 -29.74 -17.32
C MET A 1 -2.88 -30.33 -15.99
N ASN A 2 -2.63 -31.64 -15.73
CA ASN A 2 -3.17 -32.35 -14.56
C ASN A 2 -2.12 -32.32 -13.42
N LEU A 3 -2.52 -31.89 -12.21
CA LEU A 3 -1.62 -31.82 -11.05
C LEU A 3 -0.95 -33.14 -10.74
N GLN A 4 -1.68 -34.27 -10.79
CA GLN A 4 -1.11 -35.61 -10.52
C GLN A 4 -0.01 -35.98 -11.52
N GLU A 5 -0.14 -35.60 -12.77
CA GLU A 5 0.88 -35.87 -13.80
C GLU A 5 2.16 -35.06 -13.51
N ILE A 6 2.01 -33.79 -13.14
CA ILE A 6 3.15 -32.93 -12.79
C ILE A 6 3.84 -33.48 -11.54
N VAL A 7 3.08 -33.81 -10.51
CA VAL A 7 3.61 -34.39 -9.26
C VAL A 7 4.38 -35.67 -9.54
N THR A 8 3.79 -36.55 -10.33
CA THR A 8 4.44 -37.83 -10.70
C THR A 8 5.73 -37.60 -11.49
N LYS A 9 5.70 -36.68 -12.44
CA LYS A 9 6.89 -36.28 -13.23
C LYS A 9 8.00 -35.71 -12.37
N ARG A 10 7.66 -34.85 -11.41
CA ARG A 10 8.63 -34.14 -10.56
C ARG A 10 9.20 -35.01 -9.44
N THR A 11 8.37 -35.84 -8.83
CA THR A 11 8.69 -36.50 -7.56
C THR A 11 8.67 -38.03 -7.64
N GLY A 12 8.01 -38.61 -8.63
CA GLY A 12 7.74 -40.06 -8.70
C GLY A 12 6.74 -40.56 -7.67
N LYS A 13 6.01 -39.68 -6.98
CA LYS A 13 5.09 -39.96 -5.87
C LYS A 13 3.64 -39.66 -6.24
N ALA A 14 2.71 -40.24 -5.47
CA ALA A 14 1.33 -39.79 -5.46
C ALA A 14 1.20 -38.51 -4.62
N ILE A 15 0.15 -37.69 -4.87
CA ILE A 15 -0.11 -36.44 -4.12
C ILE A 15 -0.10 -36.68 -2.61
N SER A 16 -0.74 -37.76 -2.14
CA SER A 16 -0.83 -38.11 -0.71
C SER A 16 0.52 -38.37 -0.04
N GLN A 17 1.55 -38.71 -0.82
CA GLN A 17 2.90 -39.05 -0.35
C GLN A 17 3.87 -37.85 -0.39
N CYS A 18 3.47 -36.74 -0.98
CA CYS A 18 4.32 -35.56 -1.14
C CYS A 18 4.36 -34.69 0.11
N SER A 19 5.46 -33.97 0.30
CA SER A 19 5.55 -32.89 1.26
C SER A 19 4.78 -31.65 0.75
N ASN A 20 4.47 -30.72 1.64
CA ASN A 20 3.85 -29.44 1.25
C ASN A 20 4.75 -28.65 0.27
N GLU A 21 6.06 -28.73 0.44
CA GLU A 21 7.04 -28.09 -0.46
C GLU A 21 6.99 -28.71 -1.86
N GLU A 22 7.01 -30.03 -1.97
CA GLU A 22 6.89 -30.74 -3.25
C GLU A 22 5.59 -30.40 -3.98
N LEU A 23 4.49 -30.28 -3.24
CA LEU A 23 3.18 -29.88 -3.78
C LEU A 23 3.15 -28.42 -4.20
N TYR A 24 3.77 -27.53 -3.42
CA TYR A 24 3.87 -26.11 -3.78
C TYR A 24 4.58 -25.91 -5.13
N PHE A 25 5.76 -26.50 -5.30
CA PHE A 25 6.49 -26.36 -6.56
C PHE A 25 5.78 -27.05 -7.74
N SER A 26 5.05 -28.12 -7.50
CA SER A 26 4.22 -28.74 -8.53
C SER A 26 3.05 -27.84 -8.95
N LEU A 27 2.40 -27.19 -8.00
CA LEU A 27 1.34 -26.21 -8.25
C LEU A 27 1.87 -24.95 -8.93
N LEU A 28 3.06 -24.49 -8.55
CA LEU A 28 3.75 -23.39 -9.22
C LEU A 28 4.00 -23.69 -10.71
N GLU A 29 4.55 -24.87 -11.01
CA GLU A 29 4.78 -25.29 -12.40
C GLU A 29 3.46 -25.39 -13.19
N MET A 30 2.45 -26.01 -12.60
CA MET A 30 1.13 -26.12 -13.22
C MET A 30 0.53 -24.75 -13.54
N THR A 31 0.56 -23.85 -12.58
CA THR A 31 -0.05 -22.52 -12.68
C THR A 31 0.67 -21.65 -13.72
N LYS A 32 2.01 -21.68 -13.73
CA LYS A 32 2.81 -20.98 -14.75
C LYS A 32 2.53 -21.52 -16.16
N GLY A 33 2.45 -22.86 -16.30
CA GLY A 33 2.11 -23.48 -17.59
C GLY A 33 0.72 -23.10 -18.07
N MET A 34 -0.26 -23.04 -17.18
CA MET A 34 -1.62 -22.59 -17.54
C MET A 34 -1.65 -21.11 -17.91
N ALA A 35 -0.81 -20.27 -17.30
CA ALA A 35 -0.70 -18.87 -17.65
C ALA A 35 -0.22 -18.64 -19.09
N GLU A 36 0.71 -19.48 -19.56
CA GLU A 36 1.21 -19.43 -20.94
C GLU A 36 0.14 -19.74 -22.00
N GLU A 37 -0.90 -20.48 -21.62
CA GLU A 37 -2.03 -20.81 -22.49
C GLU A 37 -3.08 -19.70 -22.57
N LYS A 38 -2.98 -18.67 -21.70
CA LYS A 38 -3.91 -17.54 -21.69
C LYS A 38 -3.64 -16.56 -22.84
N VAL A 39 -4.69 -15.84 -23.24
CA VAL A 39 -4.59 -14.84 -24.28
C VAL A 39 -4.00 -13.56 -23.69
N SER A 40 -2.87 -13.12 -24.22
CA SER A 40 -2.28 -11.82 -23.85
C SER A 40 -3.20 -10.68 -24.25
N ASN A 41 -3.32 -9.68 -23.37
CA ASN A 41 -4.05 -8.47 -23.72
C ASN A 41 -3.29 -7.69 -24.80
N GLU A 42 -3.99 -7.26 -25.83
CA GLU A 42 -3.42 -6.61 -27.00
C GLU A 42 -4.22 -5.37 -27.39
N GLY A 43 -3.58 -4.44 -28.10
CA GLY A 43 -4.18 -3.22 -28.62
C GLY A 43 -3.14 -2.37 -29.32
N LYS A 44 -3.58 -1.39 -30.12
CA LYS A 44 -2.66 -0.44 -30.79
C LYS A 44 -1.89 0.35 -29.74
N ARG A 45 -2.59 0.91 -28.75
CA ARG A 45 -2.00 1.68 -27.66
C ARG A 45 -1.76 0.77 -26.48
N LYS A 46 -0.59 0.91 -25.84
CA LYS A 46 -0.20 0.13 -24.66
C LYS A 46 0.11 1.03 -23.49
N LEU A 47 -0.42 0.66 -22.33
CA LEU A 47 -0.10 1.29 -21.05
C LEU A 47 1.18 0.68 -20.47
N TYR A 48 2.06 1.55 -19.97
CA TYR A 48 3.19 1.21 -19.13
C TYR A 48 2.99 1.87 -17.76
N TYR A 49 2.58 1.07 -16.79
CA TYR A 49 2.36 1.53 -15.41
C TYR A 49 3.68 1.41 -14.65
N ILE A 50 4.38 2.54 -14.49
CA ILE A 50 5.71 2.56 -13.87
C ILE A 50 5.58 2.91 -12.39
N SER A 51 6.04 2.03 -11.51
CA SER A 51 5.98 2.22 -10.07
C SER A 51 7.24 1.71 -9.39
N ALA A 52 7.69 2.43 -8.37
CA ALA A 52 8.82 2.01 -7.54
C ALA A 52 8.54 0.72 -6.78
N GLU A 53 7.26 0.43 -6.51
CA GLU A 53 6.86 -0.74 -5.73
C GLU A 53 5.62 -1.41 -6.28
N PHE A 54 5.60 -2.74 -6.15
CA PHE A 54 4.46 -3.60 -6.44
C PHE A 54 4.30 -4.62 -5.31
N LEU A 55 3.42 -4.33 -4.36
CA LEU A 55 3.18 -5.19 -3.21
C LEU A 55 2.18 -6.29 -3.59
N ILE A 56 2.63 -7.25 -4.39
CA ILE A 56 1.77 -8.24 -5.03
C ILE A 56 1.23 -9.32 -4.09
N GLY A 57 1.89 -9.57 -2.95
CA GLY A 57 1.51 -10.65 -2.05
C GLY A 57 1.80 -12.04 -2.63
N LYS A 58 1.43 -13.08 -1.92
CA LYS A 58 1.51 -14.46 -2.42
C LYS A 58 0.59 -14.64 -3.63
N LEU A 59 1.03 -15.40 -4.61
CA LEU A 59 0.35 -15.52 -5.90
C LEU A 59 -0.38 -16.85 -6.13
N LEU A 60 -0.02 -17.93 -5.41
CA LEU A 60 -0.60 -19.25 -5.72
C LEU A 60 -2.13 -19.23 -5.69
N SER A 61 -2.74 -18.91 -4.57
CA SER A 61 -4.20 -18.91 -4.46
C SER A 61 -4.87 -17.84 -5.28
N ASN A 62 -4.26 -16.65 -5.37
CA ASN A 62 -4.75 -15.58 -6.25
C ASN A 62 -4.83 -16.07 -7.70
N ASN A 63 -3.80 -16.75 -8.17
CA ASN A 63 -3.76 -17.29 -9.54
C ASN A 63 -4.75 -18.44 -9.74
N LEU A 64 -4.89 -19.33 -8.76
CA LEU A 64 -5.89 -20.41 -8.82
C LEU A 64 -7.32 -19.86 -8.90
N ILE A 65 -7.62 -18.79 -8.17
CA ILE A 65 -8.91 -18.08 -8.23
C ILE A 65 -9.12 -17.46 -9.61
N ASN A 66 -8.14 -16.75 -10.12
CA ASN A 66 -8.24 -16.07 -11.42
C ASN A 66 -8.29 -17.06 -12.59
N LEU A 67 -7.71 -18.25 -12.44
CA LEU A 67 -7.84 -19.36 -13.38
C LEU A 67 -9.20 -20.08 -13.26
N GLY A 68 -9.95 -19.85 -12.21
CA GLY A 68 -11.24 -20.51 -11.96
C GLY A 68 -11.14 -21.96 -11.49
N ILE A 69 -10.00 -22.37 -10.94
CA ILE A 69 -9.73 -23.76 -10.52
C ILE A 69 -9.43 -23.90 -9.01
N TYR A 70 -9.59 -22.84 -8.25
CA TYR A 70 -9.24 -22.83 -6.82
C TYR A 70 -9.97 -23.95 -6.04
N GLU A 71 -11.29 -24.05 -6.18
CA GLU A 71 -12.09 -25.06 -5.45
C GLU A 71 -11.78 -26.49 -5.90
N ASP A 72 -11.54 -26.70 -7.19
CA ASP A 72 -11.18 -28.03 -7.72
C ASP A 72 -9.83 -28.49 -7.18
N VAL A 73 -8.84 -27.60 -7.13
CA VAL A 73 -7.51 -27.90 -6.58
C VAL A 73 -7.60 -28.14 -5.07
N LYS A 74 -8.33 -27.30 -4.35
CA LYS A 74 -8.54 -27.45 -2.90
C LYS A 74 -9.18 -28.81 -2.57
N LYS A 75 -10.21 -29.16 -3.33
CA LYS A 75 -10.89 -30.48 -3.17
C LYS A 75 -9.96 -31.65 -3.49
N LEU A 76 -9.24 -31.59 -4.61
CA LEU A 76 -8.30 -32.62 -5.01
C LEU A 76 -7.25 -32.88 -3.92
N LEU A 77 -6.70 -31.83 -3.36
CA LEU A 77 -5.73 -31.91 -2.27
C LEU A 77 -6.35 -32.50 -1.00
N ALA A 78 -7.55 -32.07 -0.62
CA ALA A 78 -8.28 -32.62 0.53
C ALA A 78 -8.60 -34.08 0.38
N ASP A 79 -9.01 -34.53 -0.81
CA ASP A 79 -9.28 -35.95 -1.13
C ASP A 79 -8.01 -36.80 -1.01
N ASN A 80 -6.83 -36.20 -1.07
CA ASN A 80 -5.52 -36.83 -0.86
C ASN A 80 -4.91 -36.57 0.52
N GLY A 81 -5.68 -36.04 1.46
CA GLY A 81 -5.23 -35.77 2.83
C GLY A 81 -4.29 -34.58 2.95
N LYS A 82 -4.36 -33.63 2.02
CA LYS A 82 -3.52 -32.42 1.98
C LYS A 82 -4.36 -31.17 2.14
N SER A 83 -3.75 -30.13 2.67
CA SER A 83 -4.38 -28.82 2.88
C SER A 83 -3.74 -27.77 1.98
N LEU A 84 -4.54 -27.13 1.13
CA LEU A 84 -4.07 -26.01 0.32
C LEU A 84 -3.55 -24.86 1.19
N ALA A 85 -4.21 -24.58 2.32
CA ALA A 85 -3.80 -23.53 3.25
C ALA A 85 -2.39 -23.80 3.84
N GLU A 86 -2.07 -25.06 4.15
CA GLU A 86 -0.72 -25.44 4.62
C GLU A 86 0.32 -25.36 3.50
N ILE A 87 -0.06 -25.69 2.28
CA ILE A 87 0.83 -25.60 1.12
C ILE A 87 1.15 -24.15 0.79
N GLU A 88 0.17 -23.23 0.89
CA GLU A 88 0.38 -21.79 0.72
C GLU A 88 1.41 -21.19 1.69
N GLU A 89 1.55 -21.76 2.88
CA GLU A 89 2.54 -21.30 3.86
C GLU A 89 3.99 -21.50 3.37
N VAL A 90 4.23 -22.41 2.44
CA VAL A 90 5.55 -22.62 1.84
C VAL A 90 5.98 -21.48 0.94
N GLU A 91 5.01 -20.80 0.29
CA GLU A 91 5.31 -19.70 -0.63
C GLU A 91 5.93 -18.50 0.09
N PRO A 92 7.13 -18.04 -0.31
CA PRO A 92 7.65 -16.78 0.19
C PRO A 92 6.85 -15.61 -0.38
N GLU A 93 6.42 -14.68 0.47
CA GLU A 93 5.76 -13.47 -0.02
C GLU A 93 6.78 -12.61 -0.76
N PRO A 94 6.52 -12.21 -2.03
CA PRO A 94 7.44 -11.35 -2.77
C PRO A 94 7.68 -10.02 -2.08
N SER A 95 8.95 -9.61 -1.96
CA SER A 95 9.38 -8.40 -1.26
C SER A 95 9.59 -7.24 -2.24
N LEU A 96 8.55 -6.84 -2.95
CA LEU A 96 8.59 -5.85 -4.04
C LEU A 96 7.86 -4.54 -3.70
N GLY A 97 7.41 -4.39 -2.48
CA GLY A 97 6.67 -3.21 -2.04
C GLY A 97 6.62 -3.09 -0.52
N ASN A 98 6.08 -1.97 -0.06
CA ASN A 98 6.02 -1.64 1.36
C ASN A 98 4.60 -1.37 1.86
N GLY A 99 3.84 -0.53 1.17
CA GLY A 99 2.60 0.00 1.71
C GLY A 99 1.52 0.21 0.66
N GLY A 100 0.67 1.21 0.90
CA GLY A 100 -0.52 1.50 0.11
C GLY A 100 -0.25 1.71 -1.38
N LEU A 101 0.82 2.43 -1.72
CA LEU A 101 1.21 2.69 -3.10
C LEU A 101 1.49 1.38 -3.87
N GLY A 102 2.26 0.48 -3.27
CA GLY A 102 2.62 -0.80 -3.90
C GLY A 102 1.45 -1.76 -3.99
N ARG A 103 0.61 -1.82 -2.95
CA ARG A 103 -0.58 -2.67 -2.99
C ARG A 103 -1.61 -2.15 -4.00
N LEU A 104 -1.76 -0.84 -4.11
CA LEU A 104 -2.60 -0.23 -5.13
C LEU A 104 -2.13 -0.61 -6.55
N ALA A 105 -0.84 -0.49 -6.82
CA ALA A 105 -0.25 -0.89 -8.10
C ALA A 105 -0.57 -2.36 -8.43
N ALA A 106 -0.48 -3.25 -7.45
CA ALA A 106 -0.82 -4.66 -7.61
C ALA A 106 -2.32 -4.89 -7.90
N CYS A 107 -3.22 -4.18 -7.21
CA CYS A 107 -4.65 -4.22 -7.50
C CYS A 107 -4.96 -3.71 -8.92
N PHE A 108 -4.27 -2.67 -9.34
CA PHE A 108 -4.44 -2.12 -10.69
C PHE A 108 -4.00 -3.09 -11.77
N LEU A 109 -2.88 -3.79 -11.59
CA LEU A 109 -2.47 -4.82 -12.55
C LEU A 109 -3.50 -5.94 -12.67
N ASP A 110 -4.04 -6.41 -11.55
CA ASP A 110 -5.11 -7.43 -11.57
C ASP A 110 -6.34 -6.93 -12.35
N SER A 111 -6.75 -5.70 -12.14
CA SER A 111 -7.89 -5.10 -12.87
C SER A 111 -7.58 -4.85 -14.34
N ILE A 112 -6.38 -4.40 -14.68
CA ILE A 112 -5.95 -4.23 -16.07
C ILE A 112 -6.04 -5.56 -16.82
N ALA A 113 -5.53 -6.64 -16.22
CA ALA A 113 -5.61 -7.97 -16.80
C ALA A 113 -7.07 -8.43 -16.93
N THR A 114 -7.87 -8.27 -15.87
CA THR A 114 -9.27 -8.72 -15.82
C THR A 114 -10.15 -8.00 -16.85
N LEU A 115 -9.93 -6.70 -17.05
CA LEU A 115 -10.70 -5.90 -18.01
C LEU A 115 -10.22 -6.06 -19.46
N GLY A 116 -9.21 -6.88 -19.71
CA GLY A 116 -8.69 -7.14 -21.05
C GLY A 116 -7.90 -5.98 -21.65
N LEU A 117 -7.40 -5.07 -20.83
CA LEU A 117 -6.68 -3.89 -21.29
C LEU A 117 -5.21 -4.20 -21.61
N ASN A 118 -4.70 -3.58 -22.67
CA ASN A 118 -3.30 -3.70 -23.08
C ASN A 118 -2.39 -2.85 -22.20
N GLY A 119 -1.98 -3.38 -21.05
CA GLY A 119 -1.14 -2.66 -20.11
C GLY A 119 -0.29 -3.57 -19.25
N ASP A 120 0.97 -3.16 -19.06
CA ASP A 120 1.94 -3.87 -18.24
C ASP A 120 2.43 -2.96 -17.10
N GLY A 121 2.86 -3.59 -16.00
CA GLY A 121 3.60 -2.92 -14.95
C GLY A 121 5.10 -2.94 -15.24
N VAL A 122 5.82 -1.92 -14.78
CA VAL A 122 7.28 -1.84 -14.88
C VAL A 122 7.85 -1.36 -13.55
N GLY A 123 8.82 -2.10 -13.01
CA GLY A 123 9.48 -1.78 -11.76
C GLY A 123 10.85 -2.44 -11.65
N LEU A 124 11.36 -2.55 -10.41
CA LEU A 124 12.64 -3.15 -10.11
C LEU A 124 12.49 -4.47 -9.34
N ASN A 125 13.43 -5.39 -9.55
CA ASN A 125 13.46 -6.68 -8.90
C ASN A 125 14.30 -6.62 -7.63
N TYR A 126 13.73 -6.10 -6.54
CA TYR A 126 14.42 -6.00 -5.26
C TYR A 126 14.64 -7.40 -4.65
N HIS A 127 15.86 -7.69 -4.21
CA HIS A 127 16.22 -8.98 -3.64
C HIS A 127 15.72 -9.14 -2.19
N TYR A 128 15.75 -8.04 -1.41
CA TYR A 128 15.45 -8.03 0.02
C TYR A 128 14.27 -7.13 0.40
N GLY A 129 13.62 -6.51 -0.59
CA GLY A 129 12.48 -5.61 -0.37
C GLY A 129 12.81 -4.43 0.52
N LEU A 130 11.85 -4.05 1.37
CA LEU A 130 12.08 -3.01 2.37
C LEU A 130 12.94 -3.55 3.52
N PHE A 131 12.46 -4.50 4.27
CA PHE A 131 13.11 -5.30 5.31
C PHE A 131 12.09 -6.26 5.94
N LYS A 132 12.58 -7.25 6.65
CA LYS A 132 11.80 -8.05 7.59
C LYS A 132 11.89 -7.40 8.98
N GLN A 133 10.73 -7.14 9.59
CA GLN A 133 10.67 -6.61 10.95
C GLN A 133 10.78 -7.73 11.98
N VAL A 134 11.66 -7.55 12.95
CA VAL A 134 11.83 -8.44 14.11
C VAL A 134 11.74 -7.59 15.37
N PHE A 135 11.00 -8.08 16.38
CA PHE A 135 10.93 -7.43 17.68
C PHE A 135 11.88 -8.08 18.68
N GLU A 136 12.71 -7.26 19.29
CA GLU A 136 13.63 -7.67 20.34
C GLU A 136 13.72 -6.55 21.39
N ASN A 137 13.56 -6.89 22.66
CA ASN A 137 13.53 -5.92 23.78
C ASN A 137 12.51 -4.79 23.56
N ASN A 138 11.33 -5.12 23.02
CA ASN A 138 10.27 -4.18 22.67
C ASN A 138 10.69 -3.10 21.67
N LEU A 139 11.67 -3.39 20.83
CA LEU A 139 12.17 -2.51 19.77
C LEU A 139 12.04 -3.18 18.39
N GLN A 140 11.81 -2.37 17.37
CA GLN A 140 11.88 -2.84 15.99
C GLN A 140 13.35 -2.98 15.57
N HIS A 141 13.69 -4.16 15.05
CA HIS A 141 14.93 -4.44 14.34
C HIS A 141 14.61 -4.83 12.90
N GLU A 142 15.54 -4.57 12.00
CA GLU A 142 15.40 -4.82 10.58
C GLU A 142 16.41 -5.86 10.10
N THR A 143 15.93 -6.83 9.34
CA THR A 143 16.75 -7.84 8.68
C THR A 143 16.39 -7.91 7.19
N PRO A 144 17.27 -8.46 6.33
CA PRO A 144 16.91 -8.70 4.93
C PRO A 144 15.70 -9.61 4.82
N ASN A 145 14.90 -9.40 3.78
CA ASN A 145 13.68 -10.19 3.52
C ASN A 145 13.77 -10.91 2.17
N PRO A 146 14.58 -11.97 2.06
CA PRO A 146 14.78 -12.71 0.82
C PRO A 146 13.48 -13.43 0.42
N TRP A 147 13.20 -13.48 -0.88
CA TRP A 147 12.02 -14.14 -1.44
C TRP A 147 12.28 -14.88 -2.74
N ILE A 148 13.41 -14.60 -3.42
CA ILE A 148 13.75 -15.17 -4.71
C ILE A 148 14.39 -16.56 -4.48
N GLU A 149 13.73 -17.58 -4.96
CA GLU A 149 14.19 -18.94 -4.92
C GLU A 149 14.55 -19.43 -6.32
N LYS A 150 15.18 -20.62 -6.41
CA LYS A 150 15.55 -21.24 -7.69
C LYS A 150 14.35 -21.40 -8.63
N GLU A 151 13.24 -21.80 -8.09
CA GLU A 151 11.95 -21.83 -8.79
C GLU A 151 11.04 -20.78 -8.14
N SER A 152 10.52 -19.85 -8.94
CA SER A 152 9.68 -18.76 -8.44
C SER A 152 8.69 -18.32 -9.52
N TRP A 153 7.86 -17.33 -9.20
CA TRP A 153 6.95 -16.72 -10.18
C TRP A 153 7.69 -15.91 -11.24
N LEU A 154 8.96 -15.55 -10.99
CA LEU A 154 9.80 -14.85 -11.96
C LEU A 154 10.16 -15.75 -13.15
N THR A 155 10.10 -15.17 -14.33
CA THR A 155 10.64 -15.77 -15.55
C THR A 155 11.73 -14.85 -16.09
N LYS A 156 12.97 -15.35 -16.14
CA LYS A 156 14.09 -14.62 -16.73
C LYS A 156 13.87 -14.50 -18.24
N THR A 157 13.99 -13.29 -18.77
CA THR A 157 13.87 -13.05 -20.22
C THR A 157 15.26 -12.82 -20.85
N ASP A 158 15.31 -12.83 -22.17
CA ASP A 158 16.53 -12.48 -22.92
C ASP A 158 16.71 -10.98 -23.04
N ARG A 159 15.74 -10.17 -22.61
CA ARG A 159 15.81 -8.72 -22.74
C ARG A 159 16.77 -8.13 -21.71
N ALA A 160 17.74 -7.39 -22.21
CA ALA A 160 18.76 -6.73 -21.43
C ALA A 160 19.10 -5.38 -22.06
N TYR A 161 19.45 -4.41 -21.22
CA TYR A 161 19.85 -3.10 -21.67
C TYR A 161 21.15 -2.66 -20.98
N THR A 162 21.93 -1.82 -21.66
CA THR A 162 23.03 -1.09 -21.04
C THR A 162 22.53 0.27 -20.60
N ILE A 163 22.52 0.50 -19.28
CA ILE A 163 22.07 1.75 -18.68
C ILE A 163 23.30 2.59 -18.35
N GLN A 164 23.36 3.81 -18.88
CA GLN A 164 24.48 4.73 -18.71
C GLN A 164 24.26 5.64 -17.50
N PHE A 165 25.25 5.68 -16.63
CA PHE A 165 25.37 6.64 -15.52
C PHE A 165 26.61 7.51 -15.69
N GLY A 166 26.76 8.50 -14.84
CA GLY A 166 27.98 9.31 -14.81
C GLY A 166 29.22 8.48 -14.44
N GLY A 167 30.06 8.23 -15.43
CA GLY A 167 31.33 7.53 -15.26
C GLY A 167 31.29 6.00 -15.30
N PHE A 168 30.13 5.37 -15.44
CA PHE A 168 29.98 3.91 -15.55
C PHE A 168 28.67 3.49 -16.21
N ASN A 169 28.62 2.24 -16.64
CA ASN A 169 27.41 1.62 -17.20
C ASN A 169 27.02 0.39 -16.36
N LEU A 170 25.72 0.07 -16.35
CA LEU A 170 25.18 -1.16 -15.78
C LEU A 170 24.44 -1.96 -16.84
N GLN A 171 24.61 -3.28 -16.81
CA GLN A 171 23.77 -4.18 -17.59
C GLN A 171 22.54 -4.56 -16.80
N SER A 172 21.39 -4.40 -17.41
CA SER A 172 20.12 -4.84 -16.84
C SER A 172 19.67 -6.17 -17.42
N ARG A 173 18.78 -6.85 -16.69
CA ARG A 173 18.05 -8.01 -17.15
C ARG A 173 16.60 -7.86 -16.74
N MET A 174 15.69 -8.12 -17.68
CA MET A 174 14.27 -8.11 -17.41
C MET A 174 13.77 -9.48 -16.96
N TYR A 175 13.04 -9.48 -15.85
CA TYR A 175 12.31 -10.64 -15.33
C TYR A 175 10.83 -10.32 -15.38
N ASP A 176 10.02 -11.29 -15.81
CA ASP A 176 8.57 -11.14 -15.91
C ASP A 176 7.85 -11.94 -14.84
N ILE A 177 6.77 -11.38 -14.33
CA ILE A 177 5.72 -12.10 -13.60
C ILE A 177 4.44 -12.01 -14.41
N ASP A 178 3.80 -13.14 -14.67
CA ASP A 178 2.50 -13.17 -15.33
C ASP A 178 1.42 -12.66 -14.39
N VAL A 179 0.63 -11.71 -14.87
CA VAL A 179 -0.54 -11.17 -14.18
C VAL A 179 -1.79 -11.78 -14.80
N LEU A 180 -2.42 -12.69 -14.06
CA LEU A 180 -3.61 -13.39 -14.52
C LEU A 180 -4.86 -12.58 -14.23
N GLY A 181 -5.70 -12.37 -15.25
CA GLY A 181 -7.01 -11.79 -15.09
C GLY A 181 -8.06 -12.80 -14.64
N TYR A 182 -9.13 -12.31 -14.05
CA TYR A 182 -10.32 -13.11 -13.69
C TYR A 182 -11.17 -13.42 -14.93
N ASN A 183 -10.50 -13.92 -15.94
CA ASN A 183 -11.02 -14.29 -17.27
C ASN A 183 -9.96 -15.16 -17.98
N ASN A 184 -10.00 -15.24 -19.31
CA ASN A 184 -8.99 -15.97 -20.09
C ASN A 184 -7.83 -15.09 -20.58
N ARG A 185 -7.50 -14.01 -19.87
CA ARG A 185 -6.51 -13.02 -20.31
C ARG A 185 -5.37 -12.84 -19.32
N THR A 186 -4.26 -12.31 -19.81
CA THR A 186 -3.06 -12.07 -19.02
C THR A 186 -2.33 -10.82 -19.50
N THR A 187 -1.66 -10.16 -18.57
CA THR A 187 -0.64 -9.12 -18.82
C THR A 187 0.64 -9.47 -18.08
N LYS A 188 1.58 -8.55 -18.05
CA LYS A 188 2.88 -8.79 -17.42
C LYS A 188 3.26 -7.69 -16.44
N LEU A 189 4.01 -8.09 -15.43
CA LEU A 189 4.82 -7.21 -14.61
C LEU A 189 6.28 -7.42 -14.98
N HIS A 190 6.91 -6.38 -15.54
CA HIS A 190 8.31 -6.40 -15.92
C HIS A 190 9.16 -5.82 -14.78
N LEU A 191 10.08 -6.63 -14.26
CA LEU A 191 10.98 -6.26 -13.17
C LEU A 191 12.42 -6.29 -13.67
N PHE A 192 13.08 -5.14 -13.61
CA PHE A 192 14.47 -5.02 -14.03
C PHE A 192 15.42 -5.23 -12.86
N ASP A 193 16.46 -5.99 -13.11
CA ASP A 193 17.52 -6.30 -12.17
C ASP A 193 18.87 -5.92 -12.75
N VAL A 194 19.88 -5.75 -11.91
CA VAL A 194 21.26 -5.50 -12.32
C VAL A 194 21.97 -6.85 -12.44
N GLU A 195 22.62 -7.10 -13.57
CA GLU A 195 23.35 -8.35 -13.80
C GLU A 195 24.49 -8.58 -12.78
N THR A 196 25.05 -7.50 -12.24
CA THR A 196 26.17 -7.54 -11.29
C THR A 196 25.75 -7.47 -9.82
N VAL A 197 24.46 -7.63 -9.52
CA VAL A 197 23.97 -7.62 -8.14
C VAL A 197 24.70 -8.65 -7.27
N ASP A 198 25.07 -8.25 -6.06
CA ASP A 198 25.82 -9.10 -5.12
C ASP A 198 25.17 -9.07 -3.74
N GLU A 199 24.42 -10.11 -3.43
CA GLU A 199 23.75 -10.28 -2.15
C GLU A 199 24.72 -10.39 -0.97
N SER A 200 25.97 -10.75 -1.20
CA SER A 200 27.00 -10.88 -0.14
C SER A 200 27.42 -9.55 0.48
N LEU A 201 27.05 -8.41 -0.13
CA LEU A 201 27.24 -7.10 0.47
C LEU A 201 26.45 -6.90 1.76
N VAL A 202 25.38 -7.66 1.95
CA VAL A 202 24.45 -7.53 3.07
C VAL A 202 24.71 -8.64 4.08
N GLY A 203 24.88 -8.26 5.36
CA GLY A 203 25.03 -9.20 6.46
C GLY A 203 23.69 -9.54 7.11
N GLU A 204 23.66 -9.60 8.43
CA GLU A 204 22.46 -9.92 9.20
C GLU A 204 21.46 -8.76 9.26
N GLY A 205 21.93 -7.52 9.17
CA GLY A 205 21.13 -6.30 9.16
C GLY A 205 20.86 -5.79 7.74
N ILE A 206 20.48 -4.53 7.64
CA ILE A 206 20.16 -3.87 6.37
C ILE A 206 21.24 -2.88 5.91
N ASP A 207 22.35 -2.80 6.62
CA ASP A 207 23.48 -1.94 6.26
C ASP A 207 24.32 -2.57 5.15
N PHE A 208 24.79 -1.74 4.23
CA PHE A 208 25.63 -2.14 3.12
C PHE A 208 26.40 -0.93 2.58
N ASP A 209 27.43 -1.17 1.75
CA ASP A 209 28.15 -0.10 1.06
C ASP A 209 27.25 0.53 -0.02
N LYS A 210 26.72 1.72 0.27
CA LYS A 210 25.82 2.46 -0.62
C LYS A 210 26.50 3.09 -1.83
N GLU A 211 27.83 3.10 -1.89
CA GLU A 211 28.58 3.65 -3.02
C GLU A 211 28.87 2.61 -4.11
N ASP A 212 28.79 1.33 -3.79
CA ASP A 212 29.00 0.24 -4.76
C ASP A 212 27.72 -0.03 -5.58
N ILE A 213 27.35 0.93 -6.41
CA ILE A 213 26.11 0.92 -7.18
C ILE A 213 25.98 -0.31 -8.07
N LYS A 214 27.10 -0.79 -8.65
CA LYS A 214 27.10 -1.96 -9.53
C LYS A 214 26.60 -3.23 -8.84
N LYS A 215 26.75 -3.31 -7.52
CA LYS A 215 26.39 -4.48 -6.73
C LYS A 215 25.15 -4.30 -5.87
N ASN A 216 24.81 -3.04 -5.51
CA ASN A 216 23.78 -2.79 -4.51
C ASN A 216 22.43 -2.30 -5.04
N LEU A 217 22.36 -1.90 -6.33
CA LEU A 217 21.25 -1.11 -6.84
C LEU A 217 19.88 -1.73 -6.63
N THR A 218 19.76 -3.06 -6.75
CA THR A 218 18.49 -3.79 -6.65
C THR A 218 18.37 -4.64 -5.38
N LEU A 219 19.17 -4.36 -4.35
CA LEU A 219 19.08 -5.09 -3.09
C LEU A 219 17.85 -4.69 -2.28
N PHE A 220 17.69 -3.38 -1.99
CA PHE A 220 16.63 -2.88 -1.13
C PHE A 220 15.75 -1.83 -1.82
N LEU A 221 14.45 -1.91 -1.56
CA LEU A 221 13.49 -0.84 -1.78
C LEU A 221 13.66 0.20 -0.67
N TYR A 222 13.71 1.48 -1.03
CA TYR A 222 13.87 2.58 -0.08
C TYR A 222 15.03 2.39 0.91
N PRO A 223 16.28 2.27 0.41
CA PRO A 223 17.44 2.21 1.31
C PRO A 223 17.50 3.43 2.21
N ASP A 224 18.14 3.28 3.37
CA ASP A 224 18.32 4.37 4.33
C ASP A 224 18.90 5.61 3.63
N ASP A 225 18.15 6.70 3.65
CA ASP A 225 18.47 7.99 3.02
C ASP A 225 18.75 9.10 4.05
N SER A 226 19.16 8.73 5.25
CA SER A 226 19.55 9.67 6.31
C SER A 226 20.82 10.49 5.95
N ASP A 227 21.60 10.02 4.99
CA ASP A 227 22.78 10.71 4.46
C ASP A 227 22.71 10.88 2.93
N ASP A 228 23.67 11.64 2.39
CA ASP A 228 23.72 11.91 0.95
C ASP A 228 24.03 10.66 0.11
N LYS A 229 24.74 9.67 0.66
CA LYS A 229 25.02 8.41 -0.04
C LYS A 229 23.74 7.62 -0.27
N GLY A 230 22.87 7.55 0.73
CA GLY A 230 21.55 6.93 0.61
C GLY A 230 20.60 7.71 -0.29
N ARG A 231 20.65 9.04 -0.21
CA ARG A 231 19.80 9.91 -1.05
C ARG A 231 20.17 9.80 -2.53
N ILE A 232 21.46 9.82 -2.87
CA ILE A 232 21.89 9.67 -4.26
C ILE A 232 21.64 8.25 -4.78
N LEU A 233 21.72 7.23 -3.92
CA LEU A 233 21.37 5.86 -4.31
C LEU A 233 19.92 5.77 -4.80
N ARG A 234 19.01 6.48 -4.18
CA ARG A 234 17.61 6.57 -4.65
C ARG A 234 17.50 7.18 -6.04
N VAL A 235 18.33 8.19 -6.35
CA VAL A 235 18.39 8.76 -7.71
C VAL A 235 18.87 7.71 -8.72
N TYR A 236 19.91 6.95 -8.39
CA TYR A 236 20.38 5.85 -9.23
C TYR A 236 19.30 4.79 -9.47
N GLN A 237 18.57 4.40 -8.43
CA GLN A 237 17.47 3.44 -8.55
C GLN A 237 16.35 3.95 -9.46
N GLN A 238 15.91 5.19 -9.26
CA GLN A 238 14.85 5.80 -10.06
C GLN A 238 15.24 5.89 -11.53
N TYR A 239 16.46 6.33 -11.82
CA TYR A 239 16.92 6.41 -13.21
C TYR A 239 17.06 5.03 -13.85
N PHE A 240 17.61 4.06 -13.14
CA PHE A 240 17.71 2.68 -13.63
C PHE A 240 16.33 2.15 -14.01
N MET A 241 15.33 2.35 -13.18
CA MET A 241 13.95 1.95 -13.44
C MET A 241 13.40 2.61 -14.71
N VAL A 242 13.48 3.93 -14.82
CA VAL A 242 12.87 4.66 -15.93
C VAL A 242 13.63 4.52 -17.25
N SER A 243 14.95 4.39 -17.21
CA SER A 243 15.74 4.17 -18.43
C SER A 243 15.43 2.82 -19.04
N ASN A 244 15.33 1.77 -18.24
CA ASN A 244 14.87 0.46 -18.71
C ASN A 244 13.44 0.51 -19.25
N ALA A 245 12.52 1.17 -18.55
CA ALA A 245 11.15 1.34 -19.00
C ALA A 245 11.05 2.08 -20.34
N ALA A 246 11.76 3.20 -20.49
CA ALA A 246 11.78 3.99 -21.71
C ALA A 246 12.30 3.20 -22.91
N ARG A 247 13.37 2.42 -22.72
CA ARG A 247 13.92 1.54 -23.77
C ARG A 247 12.94 0.45 -24.16
N LEU A 248 12.27 -0.16 -23.18
CA LEU A 248 11.23 -1.16 -23.41
C LEU A 248 10.07 -0.58 -24.22
N ILE A 249 9.60 0.61 -23.88
CA ILE A 249 8.51 1.32 -24.57
C ILE A 249 8.87 1.53 -26.06
N ILE A 250 10.06 2.03 -26.32
CA ILE A 250 10.53 2.29 -27.69
C ILE A 250 10.66 0.97 -28.48
N ASP A 251 11.31 -0.03 -27.89
CA ASP A 251 11.52 -1.32 -28.56
C ASP A 251 10.20 -2.01 -28.88
N GLU A 252 9.29 -2.05 -27.92
CA GLU A 252 7.98 -2.68 -28.14
C GLU A 252 7.13 -1.90 -29.16
N THR A 253 7.21 -0.57 -29.17
CA THR A 253 6.51 0.26 -30.15
C THR A 253 7.01 -0.03 -31.56
N LEU A 254 8.33 -0.08 -31.75
CA LEU A 254 8.94 -0.41 -33.03
C LEU A 254 8.63 -1.85 -33.47
N ALA A 255 8.68 -2.80 -32.53
CA ALA A 255 8.37 -4.20 -32.82
C ALA A 255 6.93 -4.42 -33.31
N ARG A 256 5.99 -3.56 -32.89
CA ARG A 256 4.60 -3.58 -33.33
C ARG A 256 4.39 -2.78 -34.62
N GLY A 257 5.46 -2.27 -35.25
CA GLY A 257 5.37 -1.45 -36.45
C GLY A 257 4.95 0.00 -36.22
N GLY A 258 5.07 0.48 -34.96
CA GLY A 258 4.72 1.85 -34.58
C GLY A 258 5.73 2.88 -35.08
N ASP A 259 5.27 4.11 -35.22
CA ASP A 259 6.05 5.29 -35.61
C ASP A 259 6.39 6.11 -34.35
N LEU A 260 7.66 6.28 -34.03
CA LEU A 260 8.11 7.06 -32.88
C LEU A 260 7.71 8.53 -32.92
N HIS A 261 7.52 9.10 -34.13
CA HIS A 261 6.96 10.45 -34.30
C HIS A 261 5.51 10.56 -33.80
N LYS A 262 4.85 9.43 -33.59
CA LYS A 262 3.48 9.29 -33.09
C LYS A 262 3.42 8.39 -31.86
N LEU A 263 4.47 8.40 -31.04
CA LEU A 263 4.57 7.52 -29.88
C LEU A 263 3.32 7.55 -29.00
N ASN A 264 2.72 8.73 -28.81
CA ASN A 264 1.49 8.89 -28.02
C ASN A 264 0.26 8.14 -28.58
N GLU A 265 0.30 7.71 -29.85
CA GLU A 265 -0.75 6.84 -30.41
C GLU A 265 -0.53 5.37 -30.09
N TYR A 266 0.68 4.99 -29.67
CA TYR A 266 1.09 3.61 -29.41
C TYR A 266 1.37 3.32 -27.94
N ALA A 267 1.66 4.35 -27.15
CA ALA A 267 2.04 4.19 -25.74
C ALA A 267 1.43 5.28 -24.87
N VAL A 268 1.09 4.91 -23.65
CA VAL A 268 0.81 5.82 -22.55
C VAL A 268 1.60 5.36 -21.34
N VAL A 269 2.23 6.31 -20.65
CA VAL A 269 2.97 6.08 -19.42
C VAL A 269 2.16 6.64 -18.25
N GLN A 270 1.84 5.82 -17.28
CA GLN A 270 1.30 6.30 -16.01
C GLN A 270 2.43 6.36 -14.97
N ILE A 271 2.76 7.59 -14.58
CA ILE A 271 3.77 7.88 -13.57
C ILE A 271 3.13 7.75 -12.19
N ASN A 272 3.47 6.68 -11.46
CA ASN A 272 2.89 6.41 -10.14
C ASN A 272 3.71 7.08 -9.05
N ASP A 273 3.21 8.20 -8.52
CA ASP A 273 3.94 9.16 -7.70
C ASP A 273 5.13 9.77 -8.47
N THR A 274 6.09 10.38 -7.79
CA THR A 274 7.22 11.08 -8.43
C THR A 274 8.44 10.19 -8.69
N HIS A 275 8.44 8.96 -8.21
CA HIS A 275 9.58 8.06 -8.39
C HIS A 275 9.95 7.82 -9.86
N PRO A 276 8.98 7.69 -10.80
CA PRO A 276 9.29 7.53 -12.22
C PRO A 276 9.42 8.82 -13.01
N SER A 277 9.43 9.99 -12.40
CA SER A 277 9.36 11.30 -13.11
C SER A 277 10.45 11.48 -14.16
N MET A 278 11.66 10.94 -13.94
CA MET A 278 12.76 11.01 -14.90
C MET A 278 12.46 10.31 -16.23
N VAL A 279 11.37 9.54 -16.35
CA VAL A 279 10.97 8.97 -17.63
C VAL A 279 10.71 10.04 -18.68
N ILE A 280 10.27 11.23 -18.26
CA ILE A 280 10.01 12.34 -19.17
C ILE A 280 11.29 12.78 -19.90
N PRO A 281 12.34 13.26 -19.19
CA PRO A 281 13.58 13.62 -19.89
C PRO A 281 14.27 12.42 -20.54
N GLU A 282 14.15 11.21 -20.01
CA GLU A 282 14.77 10.03 -20.60
C GLU A 282 14.12 9.64 -21.95
N LEU A 283 12.81 9.66 -22.04
CA LEU A 283 12.12 9.44 -23.32
C LEU A 283 12.49 10.51 -24.35
N ILE A 284 12.55 11.78 -23.94
CA ILE A 284 12.98 12.88 -24.81
C ILE A 284 14.39 12.59 -25.34
N ARG A 285 15.32 12.23 -24.44
CA ARG A 285 16.71 11.92 -24.79
C ARG A 285 16.81 10.77 -25.80
N LEU A 286 16.08 9.67 -25.55
CA LEU A 286 16.11 8.49 -26.40
C LEU A 286 15.45 8.75 -27.78
N LEU A 287 14.42 9.56 -27.85
CA LEU A 287 13.82 10.00 -29.13
C LEU A 287 14.81 10.87 -29.91
N MET A 288 15.54 11.77 -29.25
CA MET A 288 16.57 12.60 -29.89
C MET A 288 17.74 11.76 -30.44
N GLU A 289 18.16 10.72 -29.70
CA GLU A 289 19.17 9.77 -30.21
C GLU A 289 18.75 9.08 -31.51
N ARG A 290 17.46 9.00 -31.77
CA ARG A 290 16.86 8.43 -33.00
C ARG A 290 16.54 9.47 -34.06
N GLY A 291 17.06 10.69 -33.89
CA GLY A 291 16.96 11.76 -34.91
C GLY A 291 15.71 12.60 -34.81
N ILE A 292 14.86 12.44 -33.78
CA ILE A 292 13.71 13.31 -33.54
C ILE A 292 14.22 14.61 -32.90
N LEU A 293 13.80 15.75 -33.41
CA LEU A 293 14.22 17.06 -32.90
C LEU A 293 13.64 17.29 -31.51
N MET A 294 14.36 18.05 -30.68
CA MET A 294 13.97 18.28 -29.27
C MET A 294 12.56 18.85 -29.11
N ASP A 295 12.17 19.82 -29.92
CA ASP A 295 10.81 20.41 -29.85
C ASP A 295 9.73 19.38 -30.10
N GLU A 296 9.92 18.53 -31.09
CA GLU A 296 9.00 17.45 -31.41
C GLU A 296 9.00 16.37 -30.33
N ALA A 297 10.19 15.98 -29.82
CA ALA A 297 10.32 15.00 -28.75
C ALA A 297 9.60 15.45 -27.47
N ILE A 298 9.73 16.72 -27.11
CA ILE A 298 9.03 17.30 -25.97
C ILE A 298 7.50 17.25 -26.17
N ASP A 299 7.02 17.60 -27.33
CA ASP A 299 5.59 17.55 -27.67
C ASP A 299 5.05 16.12 -27.59
N ILE A 300 5.76 15.16 -28.19
CA ILE A 300 5.40 13.73 -28.15
C ILE A 300 5.30 13.22 -26.72
N VAL A 301 6.34 13.45 -25.90
CA VAL A 301 6.41 12.95 -24.53
C VAL A 301 5.33 13.60 -23.65
N SER A 302 5.06 14.89 -23.86
CA SER A 302 4.00 15.61 -23.15
C SER A 302 2.60 15.04 -23.40
N LYS A 303 2.40 14.38 -24.53
CA LYS A 303 1.15 13.69 -24.89
C LYS A 303 1.14 12.20 -24.51
N THR A 304 2.27 11.68 -24.05
CA THR A 304 2.45 10.27 -23.73
C THR A 304 2.35 10.00 -22.23
N CYS A 305 2.72 10.95 -21.38
CA CYS A 305 2.84 10.77 -19.94
C CYS A 305 1.67 11.37 -19.17
N ALA A 306 1.19 10.62 -18.20
CA ALA A 306 0.20 11.03 -17.20
C ALA A 306 0.74 10.75 -15.80
N TYR A 307 0.37 11.59 -14.83
CA TYR A 307 0.92 11.56 -13.47
C TYR A 307 -0.18 11.37 -12.43
N THR A 308 0.00 10.41 -11.54
CA THR A 308 -0.81 10.24 -10.35
C THR A 308 -0.05 10.75 -9.13
N ASN A 309 -0.64 11.72 -8.42
CA ASN A 309 -0.09 12.21 -7.16
C ASN A 309 -0.66 11.40 -5.99
N HIS A 310 0.23 10.92 -5.11
CA HIS A 310 -0.14 10.23 -3.86
C HIS A 310 0.26 11.03 -2.62
N THR A 311 0.86 12.19 -2.79
CA THR A 311 1.42 13.01 -1.70
C THR A 311 0.63 14.31 -1.57
N ILE A 312 0.00 14.55 -0.43
CA ILE A 312 -0.78 15.77 -0.23
C ILE A 312 0.12 16.99 -0.05
N LEU A 313 1.06 16.93 0.90
CA LEU A 313 1.89 18.09 1.24
C LEU A 313 2.87 18.40 0.11
N ALA A 314 2.75 19.60 -0.46
CA ALA A 314 3.68 20.08 -1.50
C ALA A 314 5.14 20.06 -1.03
N GLU A 315 5.38 20.33 0.24
CA GLU A 315 6.72 20.29 0.85
C GLU A 315 7.35 18.89 0.86
N ALA A 316 6.53 17.84 0.89
CA ALA A 316 6.97 16.45 0.88
C ALA A 316 7.21 15.90 -0.54
N LEU A 317 6.89 16.66 -1.58
CA LEU A 317 7.17 16.28 -2.97
C LEU A 317 8.69 16.21 -3.22
N GLU A 318 9.13 15.20 -3.94
CA GLU A 318 10.56 14.98 -4.19
C GLU A 318 11.22 16.14 -4.92
N LYS A 319 12.35 16.56 -4.37
CA LYS A 319 13.24 17.56 -4.96
C LYS A 319 14.67 17.03 -4.86
N TRP A 320 15.34 16.97 -5.99
CA TRP A 320 16.71 16.47 -6.00
C TRP A 320 17.71 17.60 -6.25
N PRO A 321 18.75 17.73 -5.41
CA PRO A 321 19.83 18.69 -5.68
C PRO A 321 20.42 18.45 -7.07
N ILE A 322 20.66 19.52 -7.83
CA ILE A 322 21.25 19.41 -9.19
C ILE A 322 22.54 18.62 -9.17
N HIS A 323 23.40 18.81 -8.15
CA HIS A 323 24.66 18.11 -8.09
C HIS A 323 24.53 16.57 -7.96
N PHE A 324 23.41 16.06 -7.41
CA PHE A 324 23.12 14.62 -7.43
C PHE A 324 22.84 14.14 -8.84
N LEU A 325 22.05 14.89 -9.59
CA LEU A 325 21.70 14.55 -10.97
C LEU A 325 22.91 14.70 -11.91
N GLU A 326 23.72 15.73 -11.72
CA GLU A 326 24.96 15.93 -12.49
C GLU A 326 25.94 14.77 -12.27
N LYS A 327 26.01 14.22 -11.07
CA LYS A 327 26.85 13.06 -10.76
C LYS A 327 26.26 11.76 -11.31
N ALA A 328 25.00 11.51 -11.06
CA ALA A 328 24.36 10.23 -11.39
C ALA A 328 23.97 10.12 -12.86
N VAL A 329 23.38 11.16 -13.41
CA VAL A 329 22.72 11.17 -14.74
C VAL A 329 23.03 12.44 -15.52
N PRO A 330 24.31 12.76 -15.75
CA PRO A 330 24.70 14.02 -16.41
C PRO A 330 24.06 14.20 -17.79
N GLN A 331 23.77 13.11 -18.49
CA GLN A 331 23.13 13.13 -19.81
C GLN A 331 21.70 13.68 -19.81
N LEU A 332 21.02 13.68 -18.66
CA LEU A 332 19.67 14.26 -18.55
C LEU A 332 19.69 15.77 -18.26
N MET A 333 20.77 16.30 -17.73
CA MET A 333 20.80 17.68 -17.27
C MET A 333 20.58 18.71 -18.39
N PRO A 334 21.17 18.58 -19.60
CA PRO A 334 20.84 19.51 -20.68
C PRO A 334 19.35 19.56 -21.02
N ILE A 335 18.68 18.43 -20.96
CA ILE A 335 17.23 18.34 -21.22
C ILE A 335 16.44 18.97 -20.08
N ILE A 336 16.77 18.64 -18.82
CA ILE A 336 16.11 19.22 -17.66
C ILE A 336 16.27 20.74 -17.63
N TYR A 337 17.44 21.27 -17.93
CA TYR A 337 17.67 22.72 -18.06
C TYR A 337 16.80 23.35 -19.15
N GLU A 338 16.68 22.70 -20.31
CA GLU A 338 15.83 23.18 -21.39
C GLU A 338 14.34 23.18 -20.99
N LEU A 339 13.87 22.10 -20.37
CA LEU A 339 12.50 22.01 -19.87
C LEU A 339 12.20 23.14 -18.88
N ASN A 340 13.10 23.37 -17.93
CA ASN A 340 12.96 24.49 -16.97
C ASN A 340 13.00 25.84 -17.66
N SER A 341 13.91 26.05 -18.60
CA SER A 341 14.04 27.31 -19.35
C SER A 341 12.75 27.68 -20.07
N ARG A 342 12.08 26.72 -20.68
CA ARG A 342 10.78 26.92 -21.34
C ARG A 342 9.68 27.33 -20.37
N VAL A 343 9.66 26.72 -19.16
CA VAL A 343 8.72 27.08 -18.10
C VAL A 343 8.94 28.50 -17.60
N VAL A 344 10.19 28.85 -17.29
CA VAL A 344 10.55 30.18 -16.76
C VAL A 344 10.26 31.28 -17.79
N LYS A 345 10.43 31.00 -19.09
CA LYS A 345 10.07 31.96 -20.16
C LYS A 345 8.57 32.13 -20.34
N LYS A 346 7.80 31.08 -20.04
CA LYS A 346 6.34 31.10 -20.27
C LYS A 346 5.56 31.66 -19.08
N PHE A 347 6.05 31.47 -17.86
CA PHE A 347 5.36 31.84 -16.61
C PHE A 347 6.26 32.70 -15.74
N ASP A 348 5.75 33.85 -15.28
CA ASP A 348 6.46 34.73 -14.35
C ASP A 348 6.47 34.21 -12.90
N ASP A 349 5.63 33.23 -12.60
CA ASP A 349 5.50 32.64 -11.26
C ASP A 349 6.64 31.65 -10.98
N LYS A 350 7.56 32.04 -10.11
CA LYS A 350 8.69 31.19 -9.71
C LYS A 350 8.26 29.90 -8.99
N SER A 351 7.08 29.86 -8.38
CA SER A 351 6.59 28.68 -7.65
C SER A 351 6.32 27.49 -8.54
N VAL A 352 6.15 27.70 -9.86
CA VAL A 352 5.95 26.64 -10.82
C VAL A 352 7.22 26.21 -11.56
N ALA A 353 8.36 26.84 -11.28
CA ALA A 353 9.63 26.45 -11.89
C ALA A 353 10.03 25.01 -11.54
N ILE A 354 10.65 24.32 -12.50
CA ILE A 354 11.17 22.98 -12.29
C ILE A 354 12.41 23.03 -11.40
N ILE A 355 13.30 24.00 -11.64
CA ILE A 355 14.51 24.23 -10.84
C ILE A 355 14.27 25.46 -9.94
N ASP A 356 14.40 25.29 -8.64
CA ASP A 356 14.21 26.35 -7.67
C ASP A 356 15.50 27.17 -7.43
N ASP A 357 15.36 28.25 -6.62
CA ASP A 357 16.48 29.14 -6.29
C ASP A 357 17.57 28.44 -5.43
N GLU A 358 17.27 27.30 -4.80
CA GLU A 358 18.22 26.46 -4.06
C GLU A 358 18.87 25.39 -4.94
N ARG A 359 18.68 25.46 -6.25
CA ARG A 359 19.23 24.51 -7.24
C ARG A 359 18.77 23.07 -7.00
N ARG A 360 17.48 22.91 -6.79
CA ARG A 360 16.82 21.58 -6.67
C ARG A 360 15.82 21.41 -7.81
N VAL A 361 15.78 20.19 -8.36
CA VAL A 361 14.82 19.81 -9.40
C VAL A 361 13.55 19.26 -8.75
N HIS A 362 12.42 19.92 -8.98
CA HIS A 362 11.11 19.52 -8.51
C HIS A 362 10.50 18.49 -9.46
N MET A 363 10.46 17.24 -9.04
CA MET A 363 10.04 16.12 -9.90
C MET A 363 8.56 16.24 -10.30
N ALA A 364 7.67 16.55 -9.37
CA ALA A 364 6.25 16.74 -9.66
C ALA A 364 5.99 17.91 -10.61
N HIS A 365 6.76 19.00 -10.51
CA HIS A 365 6.62 20.14 -11.43
C HIS A 365 6.90 19.74 -12.88
N MET A 366 7.92 18.91 -13.08
CA MET A 366 8.24 18.37 -14.39
C MET A 366 7.10 17.51 -14.93
N ASP A 367 6.53 16.65 -14.10
CA ASP A 367 5.39 15.79 -14.45
C ASP A 367 4.15 16.60 -14.88
N ILE A 368 3.86 17.69 -14.15
CA ILE A 368 2.69 18.51 -14.42
C ILE A 368 2.86 19.34 -15.71
N HIS A 369 4.04 19.96 -15.91
CA HIS A 369 4.29 20.75 -17.11
C HIS A 369 4.31 19.88 -18.39
N TYR A 370 4.91 18.70 -18.32
CA TYR A 370 5.20 17.85 -19.46
C TYR A 370 4.43 16.52 -19.47
N GLY A 371 3.36 16.44 -18.73
CA GLY A 371 2.33 15.42 -18.80
C GLY A 371 0.99 16.03 -19.22
N TYR A 372 0.06 15.19 -19.69
CA TYR A 372 -1.26 15.67 -20.14
C TYR A 372 -2.36 15.50 -19.06
N SER A 373 -2.08 14.80 -17.98
CA SER A 373 -3.02 14.57 -16.91
C SER A 373 -2.31 14.49 -15.56
N ILE A 374 -2.89 15.13 -14.56
CA ILE A 374 -2.56 14.92 -13.15
C ILE A 374 -3.84 14.54 -12.42
N ASN A 375 -3.82 13.43 -11.67
CA ASN A 375 -4.95 13.06 -10.85
C ASN A 375 -4.57 12.90 -9.38
N GLY A 376 -5.52 13.29 -8.52
CA GLY A 376 -5.56 12.87 -7.14
C GLY A 376 -6.22 11.49 -7.02
N VAL A 377 -6.23 10.93 -5.82
CA VAL A 377 -6.62 9.54 -5.56
C VAL A 377 -7.82 9.38 -4.61
N ALA A 378 -8.45 10.48 -4.26
CA ALA A 378 -9.73 10.58 -3.59
C ALA A 378 -10.32 11.97 -3.84
N TYR A 379 -11.63 12.14 -3.68
CA TYR A 379 -12.29 13.42 -3.93
C TYR A 379 -11.67 14.57 -3.12
N LEU A 380 -11.57 14.40 -1.80
CA LEU A 380 -11.00 15.42 -0.92
C LEU A 380 -9.53 15.74 -1.28
N HIS A 381 -8.73 14.71 -1.53
CA HIS A 381 -7.34 14.86 -1.96
C HIS A 381 -7.23 15.74 -3.20
N THR A 382 -8.02 15.44 -4.20
CA THR A 382 -8.03 16.21 -5.46
C THR A 382 -8.44 17.67 -5.23
N GLU A 383 -9.44 17.92 -4.38
CA GLU A 383 -9.87 19.29 -4.02
C GLU A 383 -8.76 20.05 -3.24
N ILE A 384 -8.04 19.37 -2.36
CA ILE A 384 -6.90 19.97 -1.65
C ILE A 384 -5.77 20.31 -2.63
N LEU A 385 -5.48 19.45 -3.59
CA LEU A 385 -4.49 19.73 -4.63
C LEU A 385 -4.88 20.97 -5.45
N LYS A 386 -6.12 21.07 -5.89
CA LYS A 386 -6.62 22.19 -6.71
C LYS A 386 -6.65 23.52 -5.94
N ASN A 387 -7.13 23.48 -4.71
CA ASN A 387 -7.48 24.69 -3.96
C ASN A 387 -6.40 25.17 -2.99
N SER A 388 -5.41 24.31 -2.70
CA SER A 388 -4.36 24.59 -1.72
C SER A 388 -2.98 24.20 -2.26
N GLU A 389 -2.61 22.93 -2.18
CA GLU A 389 -1.22 22.46 -2.34
C GLU A 389 -0.63 22.68 -3.74
N LEU A 390 -1.41 22.49 -4.79
CA LEU A 390 -1.01 22.70 -6.19
C LEU A 390 -1.88 23.73 -6.91
N ASN A 391 -2.45 24.67 -6.14
CA ASN A 391 -3.32 25.72 -6.68
C ASN A 391 -2.62 26.55 -7.76
N ASN A 392 -1.33 26.84 -7.58
CA ASN A 392 -0.51 27.52 -8.57
C ASN A 392 -0.50 26.81 -9.94
N PHE A 393 -0.46 25.49 -9.95
CA PHE A 393 -0.57 24.69 -11.18
C PHE A 393 -1.99 24.59 -11.70
N TYR A 394 -2.97 24.46 -10.79
CA TYR A 394 -4.37 24.42 -11.21
C TYR A 394 -4.80 25.69 -11.95
N LYS A 395 -4.29 26.84 -11.54
CA LYS A 395 -4.55 28.13 -12.22
C LYS A 395 -4.08 28.14 -13.66
N ILE A 396 -2.98 27.47 -13.98
CA ILE A 396 -2.39 27.48 -15.34
C ILE A 396 -2.80 26.26 -16.18
N TYR A 397 -3.17 25.15 -15.56
CA TYR A 397 -3.55 23.90 -16.24
C TYR A 397 -4.83 23.28 -15.63
N PRO A 398 -5.94 24.02 -15.53
CA PRO A 398 -7.15 23.46 -14.90
C PRO A 398 -7.66 22.19 -15.61
N GLU A 399 -7.44 22.08 -16.91
CA GLU A 399 -7.85 20.95 -17.75
C GLU A 399 -7.08 19.66 -17.49
N LYS A 400 -5.90 19.75 -16.88
CA LYS A 400 -5.09 18.55 -16.56
C LYS A 400 -5.54 17.84 -15.28
N PHE A 401 -6.18 18.57 -14.36
CA PHE A 401 -6.53 18.05 -13.02
C PHE A 401 -7.82 17.24 -13.04
N ASN A 402 -7.75 16.03 -12.52
CA ASN A 402 -8.92 15.17 -12.36
C ASN A 402 -8.77 14.26 -11.14
N ASN A 403 -9.87 13.61 -10.74
CA ASN A 403 -9.90 12.67 -9.64
C ASN A 403 -10.10 11.24 -10.14
N LYS A 404 -9.30 10.31 -9.61
CA LYS A 404 -9.51 8.87 -9.75
C LYS A 404 -9.44 8.25 -8.35
N THR A 405 -10.59 8.15 -7.69
CA THR A 405 -10.66 7.53 -6.36
C THR A 405 -10.10 6.12 -6.43
N ASN A 406 -9.16 5.80 -5.53
CA ASN A 406 -8.54 4.50 -5.45
C ASN A 406 -9.58 3.39 -5.27
N GLY A 407 -9.16 2.18 -5.56
CA GLY A 407 -9.95 0.98 -5.38
C GLY A 407 -9.04 -0.22 -5.10
N ILE A 408 -9.69 -1.32 -4.75
CA ILE A 408 -9.04 -2.58 -4.38
C ILE A 408 -9.59 -3.71 -5.25
N THR A 409 -8.79 -4.75 -5.52
CA THR A 409 -9.30 -5.95 -6.19
C THR A 409 -10.10 -6.81 -5.22
N PHE A 410 -11.35 -7.11 -5.60
CA PHE A 410 -12.22 -7.98 -4.81
C PHE A 410 -11.79 -9.46 -4.90
N ARG A 411 -11.04 -9.84 -5.96
CA ARG A 411 -10.48 -11.19 -6.07
C ARG A 411 -9.62 -11.54 -4.87
N ARG A 412 -8.70 -10.66 -4.48
CA ARG A 412 -7.87 -10.88 -3.29
C ARG A 412 -8.60 -10.54 -1.99
N TRP A 413 -9.28 -9.41 -1.94
CA TRP A 413 -9.78 -8.84 -0.68
C TRP A 413 -11.20 -9.28 -0.29
N LEU A 414 -11.81 -10.15 -1.10
CA LEU A 414 -13.06 -10.84 -0.76
C LEU A 414 -12.98 -12.32 -1.11
N LEU A 415 -12.81 -12.66 -2.39
CA LEU A 415 -12.85 -14.06 -2.86
C LEU A 415 -11.77 -14.91 -2.21
N HIS A 416 -10.55 -14.39 -2.09
CA HIS A 416 -9.42 -15.11 -1.50
C HIS A 416 -9.43 -15.09 0.03
N CYS A 417 -9.51 -13.89 0.64
CA CYS A 417 -9.33 -13.77 2.09
C CYS A 417 -10.57 -14.08 2.92
N ASP A 418 -11.77 -14.07 2.32
CA ASP A 418 -13.03 -14.32 3.03
C ASP A 418 -14.00 -15.18 2.19
N PRO A 419 -13.66 -16.46 1.93
CA PRO A 419 -14.48 -17.34 1.12
C PRO A 419 -15.84 -17.63 1.74
N GLU A 420 -15.96 -17.64 3.06
CA GLU A 420 -17.23 -17.84 3.76
C GLU A 420 -18.18 -16.66 3.54
N LEU A 421 -17.68 -15.43 3.59
CA LEU A 421 -18.45 -14.23 3.28
C LEU A 421 -18.88 -14.22 1.80
N THR A 422 -17.97 -14.61 0.92
CA THR A 422 -18.24 -14.77 -0.52
C THR A 422 -19.39 -15.74 -0.76
N ALA A 423 -19.36 -16.91 -0.11
CA ALA A 423 -20.43 -17.91 -0.22
C ALA A 423 -21.75 -17.39 0.31
N LEU A 424 -21.75 -16.63 1.40
CA LEU A 424 -22.95 -15.99 1.93
C LEU A 424 -23.55 -15.00 0.91
N PHE A 425 -22.72 -14.16 0.31
CA PHE A 425 -23.16 -13.22 -0.72
C PHE A 425 -23.74 -13.95 -1.94
N GLU A 426 -23.10 -15.01 -2.40
CA GLU A 426 -23.63 -15.85 -3.50
C GLU A 426 -25.02 -16.40 -3.18
N SER A 427 -25.22 -16.87 -1.95
CA SER A 427 -26.49 -17.43 -1.52
C SER A 427 -27.62 -16.38 -1.49
N LEU A 428 -27.30 -15.10 -1.29
CA LEU A 428 -28.26 -14.00 -1.15
C LEU A 428 -28.55 -13.29 -2.47
N ILE A 429 -27.53 -13.03 -3.29
CA ILE A 429 -27.63 -12.16 -4.47
C ILE A 429 -27.09 -12.80 -5.76
N GLY A 430 -26.67 -14.08 -5.75
CA GLY A 430 -26.01 -14.73 -6.89
C GLY A 430 -24.53 -14.34 -7.01
N ASP A 431 -23.89 -14.78 -8.07
CA ASP A 431 -22.44 -14.64 -8.30
C ASP A 431 -22.03 -13.43 -9.14
N GLY A 432 -22.99 -12.62 -9.59
CA GLY A 432 -22.76 -11.49 -10.48
C GLY A 432 -21.81 -10.42 -9.89
N PHE A 433 -21.80 -10.26 -8.57
CA PHE A 433 -20.91 -9.31 -7.88
C PHE A 433 -19.41 -9.60 -8.08
N LYS A 434 -19.05 -10.83 -8.43
CA LYS A 434 -17.66 -11.19 -8.70
C LYS A 434 -17.11 -10.51 -9.95
N LYS A 435 -17.99 -10.15 -10.88
CA LYS A 435 -17.66 -9.45 -12.14
C LYS A 435 -18.11 -7.98 -12.12
N ASP A 436 -19.21 -7.70 -11.46
CA ASP A 436 -19.74 -6.34 -11.28
C ASP A 436 -19.96 -6.06 -9.80
N ALA A 437 -19.00 -5.40 -9.19
CA ALA A 437 -19.02 -5.08 -7.76
C ALA A 437 -20.23 -4.22 -7.33
N THR A 438 -20.85 -3.47 -8.25
CA THR A 438 -22.04 -2.66 -7.96
C THR A 438 -23.23 -3.52 -7.53
N GLU A 439 -23.24 -4.80 -7.89
CA GLU A 439 -24.29 -5.73 -7.47
C GLU A 439 -24.34 -5.98 -5.95
N LEU A 440 -23.27 -5.63 -5.21
CA LEU A 440 -23.29 -5.68 -3.74
C LEU A 440 -24.41 -4.83 -3.13
N GLU A 441 -24.89 -3.78 -3.82
CA GLU A 441 -26.02 -2.99 -3.36
C GLU A 441 -27.27 -3.82 -3.10
N LYS A 442 -27.45 -4.94 -3.80
CA LYS A 442 -28.56 -5.87 -3.60
C LYS A 442 -28.63 -6.43 -2.19
N LEU A 443 -27.50 -6.46 -1.46
CA LEU A 443 -27.45 -6.86 -0.06
C LEU A 443 -28.33 -5.98 0.83
N GLY A 444 -28.55 -4.73 0.47
CA GLY A 444 -29.39 -3.80 1.21
C GLY A 444 -30.82 -4.29 1.41
N ALA A 445 -31.33 -5.16 0.54
CA ALA A 445 -32.65 -5.77 0.70
C ALA A 445 -32.79 -6.64 1.96
N PHE A 446 -31.68 -7.09 2.55
CA PHE A 446 -31.62 -7.97 3.72
C PHE A 446 -31.34 -7.23 5.03
N VAL A 447 -31.32 -5.90 5.04
CA VAL A 447 -30.94 -5.10 6.20
C VAL A 447 -31.82 -5.32 7.44
N ASN A 448 -33.07 -5.77 7.24
CA ASN A 448 -33.99 -6.11 8.31
C ASN A 448 -34.27 -7.61 8.45
N ASP A 449 -33.52 -8.44 7.77
CA ASP A 449 -33.64 -9.91 7.87
C ASP A 449 -32.74 -10.43 8.97
N GLU A 450 -33.28 -10.71 10.14
CA GLU A 450 -32.54 -11.17 11.31
C GLU A 450 -31.75 -12.49 11.04
N THR A 451 -32.29 -13.37 10.19
CA THR A 451 -31.60 -14.61 9.83
C THR A 451 -30.32 -14.31 9.05
N VAL A 452 -30.39 -13.38 8.10
CA VAL A 452 -29.20 -12.94 7.33
C VAL A 452 -28.20 -12.22 8.23
N LEU A 453 -28.68 -11.31 9.08
CA LEU A 453 -27.84 -10.58 10.02
C LEU A 453 -27.09 -11.52 10.96
N GLN A 454 -27.77 -12.59 11.46
CA GLN A 454 -27.11 -13.61 12.28
C GLN A 454 -26.02 -14.35 11.50
N LYS A 455 -26.26 -14.70 10.24
CA LYS A 455 -25.24 -15.33 9.38
C LYS A 455 -24.01 -14.45 9.18
N ILE A 456 -24.20 -13.14 9.03
CA ILE A 456 -23.08 -12.18 8.95
C ILE A 456 -22.26 -12.19 10.22
N LEU A 457 -22.90 -12.19 11.39
CA LEU A 457 -22.20 -12.30 12.68
C LEU A 457 -21.47 -13.65 12.81
N ASP A 458 -22.09 -14.73 12.36
CA ASP A 458 -21.48 -16.07 12.41
C ASP A 458 -20.22 -16.15 11.54
N VAL A 459 -20.23 -15.58 10.34
CA VAL A 459 -19.04 -15.48 9.48
C VAL A 459 -17.94 -14.68 10.17
N LYS A 460 -18.27 -13.53 10.76
CA LYS A 460 -17.28 -12.72 11.49
C LYS A 460 -16.68 -13.50 12.66
N ASN A 461 -17.50 -14.19 13.43
CA ASN A 461 -17.01 -14.99 14.56
C ASN A 461 -16.08 -16.12 14.10
N ALA A 462 -16.39 -16.77 12.97
CA ALA A 462 -15.52 -17.78 12.37
C ALA A 462 -14.16 -17.20 11.94
N LYS A 463 -14.16 -16.02 11.36
CA LYS A 463 -12.90 -15.31 10.99
C LYS A 463 -12.08 -14.88 12.18
N LYS A 464 -12.72 -14.48 13.26
CA LYS A 464 -12.02 -14.15 14.53
C LYS A 464 -11.37 -15.39 15.13
N ALA A 465 -12.06 -16.54 15.11
CA ALA A 465 -11.50 -17.81 15.56
C ALA A 465 -10.33 -18.27 14.68
N GLU A 466 -10.43 -18.09 13.36
CA GLU A 466 -9.35 -18.38 12.42
C GLU A 466 -8.10 -17.54 12.69
N LEU A 467 -8.27 -16.23 12.93
CA LEU A 467 -7.16 -15.34 13.28
C LEU A 467 -6.52 -15.76 14.62
N LYS A 468 -7.31 -16.09 15.61
CA LYS A 468 -6.83 -16.59 16.91
C LYS A 468 -5.89 -17.77 16.72
N ASP A 469 -6.32 -18.78 15.97
CA ASP A 469 -5.53 -19.98 15.73
C ASP A 469 -4.27 -19.68 14.91
N TYR A 470 -4.39 -18.82 13.90
CA TYR A 470 -3.28 -18.41 13.04
C TYR A 470 -2.17 -17.68 13.82
N LEU A 471 -2.52 -16.71 14.65
CA LEU A 471 -1.54 -15.95 15.44
C LEU A 471 -0.93 -16.79 16.57
N ALA A 472 -1.68 -17.70 17.16
CA ALA A 472 -1.15 -18.66 18.12
C ALA A 472 -0.08 -19.55 17.49
N LYS A 473 -0.36 -20.08 16.29
CA LYS A 473 0.54 -20.97 15.55
C LYS A 473 1.79 -20.24 15.03
N THR A 474 1.62 -19.04 14.47
CA THR A 474 2.69 -18.35 13.74
C THR A 474 3.51 -17.40 14.59
N GLN A 475 2.92 -16.79 15.62
CA GLN A 475 3.58 -15.77 16.46
C GLN A 475 3.48 -16.04 17.98
N GLY A 476 2.83 -17.12 18.39
CA GLY A 476 2.65 -17.42 19.79
C GLY A 476 1.77 -16.44 20.56
N ILE A 477 0.89 -15.72 19.83
CA ILE A 477 -0.02 -14.73 20.39
C ILE A 477 -1.37 -15.39 20.68
N GLU A 478 -1.83 -15.30 21.93
CA GLU A 478 -3.12 -15.83 22.35
C GLU A 478 -4.18 -14.73 22.30
N LEU A 479 -5.26 -14.96 21.54
CA LEU A 479 -6.39 -14.05 21.44
C LEU A 479 -7.64 -14.65 22.08
N ASN A 480 -8.53 -13.78 22.57
CA ASN A 480 -9.88 -14.14 22.98
C ASN A 480 -10.86 -13.74 21.87
N GLU A 481 -11.38 -14.71 21.14
CA GLU A 481 -12.31 -14.50 20.02
C GLU A 481 -13.65 -13.87 20.42
N ASN A 482 -13.98 -13.90 21.73
CA ASN A 482 -15.17 -13.24 22.26
C ASN A 482 -14.94 -11.76 22.60
N SER A 483 -13.71 -11.28 22.50
CA SER A 483 -13.40 -9.87 22.67
C SER A 483 -13.73 -9.07 21.40
N ILE A 484 -13.83 -7.75 21.52
CA ILE A 484 -13.97 -6.86 20.37
C ILE A 484 -12.59 -6.71 19.73
N TYR A 485 -12.46 -7.01 18.42
CA TYR A 485 -11.22 -6.83 17.68
C TYR A 485 -11.20 -5.45 17.02
N ASP A 486 -10.40 -4.57 17.60
CA ASP A 486 -10.16 -3.21 17.12
C ASP A 486 -8.78 -3.17 16.45
N ILE A 487 -8.75 -3.01 15.14
CA ILE A 487 -7.56 -3.24 14.31
C ILE A 487 -7.10 -1.96 13.63
N GLN A 488 -5.81 -1.66 13.79
CA GLN A 488 -5.10 -0.60 13.06
C GLN A 488 -3.86 -1.19 12.41
N ILE A 489 -3.93 -1.43 11.10
CA ILE A 489 -2.84 -2.02 10.32
C ILE A 489 -2.50 -1.12 9.13
N LYS A 490 -1.35 -0.50 9.19
CA LYS A 490 -0.81 0.42 8.18
C LYS A 490 0.63 0.77 8.52
N ARG A 491 1.38 1.28 7.53
CA ARG A 491 2.73 1.80 7.78
C ARG A 491 2.71 2.77 8.96
N LEU A 492 3.71 2.70 9.83
CA LEU A 492 3.79 3.63 10.95
C LEU A 492 4.25 5.01 10.47
N HIS A 493 3.41 5.99 10.74
CA HIS A 493 3.71 7.39 10.52
C HIS A 493 2.90 8.24 11.49
N GLU A 494 3.48 9.33 12.00
CA GLU A 494 2.82 10.20 12.98
C GLU A 494 1.48 10.74 12.47
N TYR A 495 1.33 11.03 11.16
CA TYR A 495 0.06 11.54 10.63
C TYR A 495 -1.07 10.50 10.65
N LYS A 496 -0.73 9.19 10.64
CA LYS A 496 -1.70 8.08 10.76
C LYS A 496 -2.16 7.88 12.20
N ARG A 497 -1.47 8.50 13.11
CA ARG A 497 -1.80 8.68 14.53
C ARG A 497 -1.97 7.39 15.33
N GLN A 498 -1.13 6.38 15.06
CA GLN A 498 -1.06 5.20 15.94
C GLN A 498 -0.77 5.60 17.40
N GLN A 499 -0.02 6.67 17.62
CA GLN A 499 0.19 7.25 18.94
C GLN A 499 -1.11 7.67 19.63
N MET A 500 -2.10 8.16 18.90
CA MET A 500 -3.41 8.50 19.47
C MET A 500 -4.15 7.26 19.97
N ASN A 501 -4.10 6.16 19.23
CA ASN A 501 -4.66 4.89 19.66
C ASN A 501 -3.90 4.33 20.87
N ALA A 502 -2.57 4.47 20.93
CA ALA A 502 -1.77 4.10 22.10
C ALA A 502 -2.14 4.92 23.34
N LEU A 503 -2.37 6.23 23.19
CA LEU A 503 -2.87 7.09 24.27
C LEU A 503 -4.26 6.65 24.74
N TYR A 504 -5.12 6.23 23.82
CA TYR A 504 -6.44 5.66 24.16
C TYR A 504 -6.30 4.37 24.98
N VAL A 505 -5.36 3.50 24.62
CA VAL A 505 -5.07 2.29 25.39
C VAL A 505 -4.67 2.65 26.84
N ILE A 506 -3.83 3.65 27.00
CA ILE A 506 -3.45 4.15 28.34
C ILE A 506 -4.66 4.70 29.10
N HIS A 507 -5.50 5.49 28.42
CA HIS A 507 -6.76 5.98 29.00
C HIS A 507 -7.64 4.82 29.49
N LYS A 508 -7.85 3.80 28.67
CA LYS A 508 -8.66 2.63 29.02
C LYS A 508 -8.04 1.81 30.17
N TYR A 509 -6.71 1.69 30.18
CA TYR A 509 -5.97 1.07 31.28
C TYR A 509 -6.31 1.74 32.62
N PHE A 510 -6.27 3.07 32.69
CA PHE A 510 -6.61 3.82 33.90
C PHE A 510 -8.09 3.68 34.29
N GLU A 511 -8.99 3.67 33.31
CA GLU A 511 -10.42 3.45 33.59
C GLU A 511 -10.67 2.09 34.25
N ILE A 512 -10.05 1.04 33.72
CA ILE A 512 -10.18 -0.32 34.28
C ILE A 512 -9.58 -0.38 35.68
N LYS A 513 -8.41 0.22 35.91
CA LYS A 513 -7.79 0.33 37.22
C LYS A 513 -8.69 1.08 38.22
N ALA A 514 -9.47 2.03 37.76
CA ALA A 514 -10.46 2.77 38.57
C ALA A 514 -11.80 2.02 38.75
N GLY A 515 -11.91 0.79 38.25
CA GLY A 515 -13.08 -0.05 38.39
C GLY A 515 -14.11 0.08 37.24
N LYS A 516 -13.87 0.89 36.21
CA LYS A 516 -14.72 1.01 35.03
C LYS A 516 -14.36 -0.09 34.01
N LYS A 517 -14.95 -1.25 34.20
CA LYS A 517 -14.71 -2.40 33.33
C LYS A 517 -15.58 -2.33 32.09
N PRO A 518 -15.06 -2.60 30.88
CA PRO A 518 -15.89 -2.67 29.67
C PRO A 518 -16.86 -3.86 29.78
N ALA A 519 -18.03 -3.73 29.14
CA ALA A 519 -19.04 -4.78 29.09
C ALA A 519 -18.51 -6.05 28.41
N ARG A 520 -17.58 -5.90 27.48
CA ARG A 520 -16.93 -6.98 26.74
C ARG A 520 -15.42 -6.71 26.67
N PRO A 521 -14.56 -7.73 26.78
CA PRO A 521 -13.12 -7.53 26.60
C PRO A 521 -12.79 -6.90 25.25
N ILE A 522 -11.74 -6.08 25.22
CA ILE A 522 -11.28 -5.36 24.04
C ILE A 522 -9.88 -5.84 23.69
N THR A 523 -9.66 -6.21 22.43
CA THR A 523 -8.35 -6.52 21.89
C THR A 523 -7.99 -5.50 20.83
N VAL A 524 -6.98 -4.68 21.09
CA VAL A 524 -6.45 -3.68 20.16
C VAL A 524 -5.27 -4.31 19.43
N ILE A 525 -5.40 -4.47 18.11
CA ILE A 525 -4.39 -5.12 17.27
C ILE A 525 -3.75 -4.09 16.37
N PHE A 526 -2.43 -3.94 16.50
CA PHE A 526 -1.60 -3.11 15.63
C PHE A 526 -0.77 -3.97 14.69
N GLY A 527 -0.55 -3.48 13.49
CA GLY A 527 0.43 -4.00 12.55
C GLY A 527 1.04 -2.83 11.79
N ALA A 528 2.35 -2.65 11.91
CA ALA A 528 3.03 -1.50 11.33
C ALA A 528 4.53 -1.73 11.22
N LYS A 529 5.13 -1.22 10.15
CA LYS A 529 6.59 -1.09 10.02
C LYS A 529 6.95 0.38 9.98
N ALA A 530 7.98 0.76 10.74
CA ALA A 530 8.56 2.10 10.71
C ALA A 530 9.75 2.13 9.75
N ALA A 531 9.91 3.21 8.99
CA ALA A 531 11.13 3.41 8.21
C ALA A 531 12.35 3.40 9.16
N PRO A 532 13.47 2.75 8.80
CA PRO A 532 14.61 2.59 9.69
C PRO A 532 15.16 3.89 10.27
N ALA A 533 15.17 4.97 9.48
CA ALA A 533 15.66 6.29 9.88
C ALA A 533 14.62 7.14 10.63
N TYR A 534 13.36 6.70 10.68
CA TYR A 534 12.27 7.45 11.30
C TYR A 534 12.19 7.15 12.81
N VAL A 535 12.98 7.85 13.58
CA VAL A 535 13.20 7.58 15.01
C VAL A 535 11.92 7.65 15.82
N ILE A 536 11.11 8.70 15.68
CA ILE A 536 9.84 8.86 16.41
C ILE A 536 8.85 7.74 16.07
N ALA A 537 8.80 7.30 14.83
CA ALA A 537 7.97 6.16 14.44
C ALA A 537 8.40 4.87 15.17
N LYS A 538 9.69 4.65 15.28
CA LYS A 538 10.23 3.52 16.06
C LYS A 538 9.92 3.65 17.56
N ASP A 539 9.92 4.86 18.07
CA ASP A 539 9.54 5.12 19.46
C ASP A 539 8.05 4.81 19.71
N ILE A 540 7.19 5.09 18.75
CA ILE A 540 5.75 4.73 18.82
C ILE A 540 5.56 3.21 18.83
N ILE A 541 6.29 2.48 17.99
CA ILE A 541 6.29 1.00 18.03
C ILE A 541 6.75 0.50 19.39
N HIS A 542 7.81 1.10 19.95
CA HIS A 542 8.31 0.75 21.26
C HIS A 542 7.26 0.96 22.35
N LEU A 543 6.56 2.09 22.32
CA LEU A 543 5.45 2.36 23.24
C LEU A 543 4.37 1.27 23.17
N ILE A 544 3.94 0.90 21.96
CA ILE A 544 2.91 -0.12 21.77
C ILE A 544 3.37 -1.47 22.31
N LEU A 545 4.61 -1.87 22.04
CA LEU A 545 5.18 -3.13 22.54
C LEU A 545 5.32 -3.13 24.08
N CYS A 546 5.71 -2.00 24.67
CA CYS A 546 5.76 -1.84 26.12
C CYS A 546 4.37 -1.94 26.75
N LEU A 547 3.36 -1.32 26.14
CA LEU A 547 1.96 -1.44 26.58
C LEU A 547 1.47 -2.88 26.49
N GLN A 548 1.81 -3.59 25.41
CA GLN A 548 1.49 -5.00 25.25
C GLN A 548 2.03 -5.83 26.42
N GLU A 549 3.29 -5.67 26.77
CA GLU A 549 3.94 -6.38 27.87
C GLU A 549 3.34 -6.01 29.23
N LEU A 550 3.24 -4.71 29.52
CA LEU A 550 2.74 -4.20 30.78
C LEU A 550 1.32 -4.69 31.06
N ILE A 551 0.41 -4.54 30.10
CA ILE A 551 -1.01 -4.90 30.25
C ILE A 551 -1.15 -6.42 30.39
N SER A 552 -0.38 -7.22 29.64
CA SER A 552 -0.44 -8.68 29.73
C SER A 552 -0.06 -9.22 31.14
N LYS A 553 0.76 -8.47 31.86
CA LYS A 553 1.24 -8.84 33.22
C LYS A 553 0.37 -8.28 34.34
N ASP A 554 -0.59 -7.41 34.05
CA ASP A 554 -1.46 -6.80 35.05
C ASP A 554 -2.76 -7.60 35.19
N PRO A 555 -2.96 -8.35 36.29
CA PRO A 555 -4.13 -9.21 36.48
C PRO A 555 -5.44 -8.44 36.66
N GLU A 556 -5.38 -7.15 36.99
CA GLU A 556 -6.58 -6.31 37.11
C GLU A 556 -7.08 -5.83 35.72
N VAL A 557 -6.20 -5.75 34.73
CA VAL A 557 -6.49 -5.19 33.43
C VAL A 557 -6.56 -6.24 32.32
N SER A 558 -5.68 -7.23 32.36
CA SER A 558 -5.55 -8.24 31.29
C SER A 558 -6.84 -9.02 30.96
N PRO A 559 -7.78 -9.27 31.91
CA PRO A 559 -9.05 -9.90 31.54
C PRO A 559 -9.95 -9.03 30.64
N TYR A 560 -9.73 -7.71 30.60
CA TYR A 560 -10.62 -6.74 29.95
C TYR A 560 -9.99 -6.02 28.77
N LEU A 561 -8.67 -5.96 28.72
CA LEU A 561 -7.92 -5.24 27.68
C LEU A 561 -6.68 -6.02 27.30
N LYS A 562 -6.49 -6.18 26.01
CA LYS A 562 -5.28 -6.75 25.41
C LYS A 562 -4.79 -5.87 24.30
N VAL A 563 -3.47 -5.66 24.25
CA VAL A 563 -2.79 -4.99 23.13
C VAL A 563 -1.93 -6.02 22.43
N VAL A 564 -2.01 -6.05 21.12
CA VAL A 564 -1.22 -6.94 20.27
C VAL A 564 -0.55 -6.11 19.18
N MET A 565 0.76 -6.23 19.05
CA MET A 565 1.52 -5.75 17.89
C MET A 565 1.97 -6.98 17.11
N VAL A 566 1.38 -7.21 15.93
CA VAL A 566 1.83 -8.33 15.09
C VAL A 566 3.20 -8.02 14.50
N GLU A 567 4.06 -9.03 14.47
CA GLU A 567 5.42 -8.91 13.92
C GLU A 567 5.40 -9.05 12.40
N ASN A 568 6.19 -8.21 11.75
CA ASN A 568 6.41 -8.26 10.31
C ASN A 568 5.12 -8.19 9.48
N TYR A 569 4.30 -7.17 9.74
CA TYR A 569 3.06 -6.95 9.00
C TYR A 569 3.33 -6.95 7.48
N ASN A 570 2.54 -7.73 6.74
CA ASN A 570 2.64 -7.92 5.30
C ASN A 570 1.25 -8.24 4.71
N VAL A 571 1.18 -8.53 3.40
CA VAL A 571 -0.10 -8.86 2.73
C VAL A 571 -0.70 -10.14 3.29
N THR A 572 0.10 -11.15 3.57
CA THR A 572 -0.38 -12.43 4.15
C THR A 572 -1.07 -12.22 5.49
N LEU A 573 -0.48 -11.41 6.38
CA LEU A 573 -1.12 -11.05 7.66
C LEU A 573 -2.38 -10.21 7.45
N ALA A 574 -2.35 -9.25 6.52
CA ALA A 574 -3.52 -8.42 6.18
C ALA A 574 -4.72 -9.29 5.77
N GLU A 575 -4.50 -10.32 4.98
CA GLU A 575 -5.54 -11.25 4.53
C GLU A 575 -6.19 -12.03 5.69
N LYS A 576 -5.49 -12.19 6.80
CA LYS A 576 -6.02 -12.81 8.02
C LYS A 576 -6.65 -11.81 8.98
N LEU A 577 -6.06 -10.62 9.10
CA LEU A 577 -6.50 -9.58 10.02
C LEU A 577 -7.79 -8.88 9.55
N ILE A 578 -7.88 -8.56 8.27
CA ILE A 578 -8.99 -7.77 7.71
C ILE A 578 -10.35 -8.47 7.88
N PRO A 579 -10.52 -9.75 7.51
CA PRO A 579 -11.80 -10.42 7.71
C PRO A 579 -12.23 -10.55 9.18
N ALA A 580 -11.27 -10.55 10.10
CA ALA A 580 -11.50 -10.74 11.53
C ALA A 580 -11.81 -9.45 12.30
N ALA A 581 -11.68 -8.28 11.69
CA ALA A 581 -11.90 -7.02 12.37
C ALA A 581 -13.37 -6.75 12.67
N ASP A 582 -13.68 -6.33 13.90
CA ASP A 582 -14.95 -5.74 14.26
C ASP A 582 -14.94 -4.24 13.96
N ILE A 583 -13.85 -3.58 14.31
CA ILE A 583 -13.62 -2.15 14.16
C ILE A 583 -12.30 -1.94 13.45
N HIS A 584 -12.25 -0.95 12.56
CA HIS A 584 -10.97 -0.54 11.96
C HIS A 584 -10.74 0.95 12.14
N GLU A 585 -9.48 1.28 12.36
CA GLU A 585 -9.01 2.61 12.70
C GLU A 585 -8.50 3.33 11.45
N GLN A 586 -9.18 4.42 11.07
CA GLN A 586 -8.82 5.28 9.93
C GLN A 586 -8.68 6.73 10.42
N ILE A 587 -7.78 6.92 11.38
CA ILE A 587 -7.71 8.09 12.26
C ILE A 587 -6.60 9.08 11.91
N SER A 588 -6.17 9.11 10.66
CA SER A 588 -5.21 10.12 10.18
C SER A 588 -5.68 11.54 10.48
N LEU A 589 -4.72 12.45 10.65
CA LEU A 589 -5.08 13.86 10.75
C LEU A 589 -5.73 14.31 9.44
N ALA A 590 -6.89 14.92 9.51
CA ALA A 590 -7.62 15.38 8.33
C ALA A 590 -6.71 16.27 7.45
N SER A 591 -6.75 16.08 6.16
CA SER A 591 -5.89 16.68 5.13
C SER A 591 -4.53 15.99 4.91
N LYS A 592 -4.22 14.87 5.55
CA LYS A 592 -2.89 14.23 5.45
C LYS A 592 -2.89 12.92 4.67
N GLU A 593 -3.92 12.09 4.80
CA GLU A 593 -4.05 10.86 4.01
C GLU A 593 -4.65 11.17 2.64
N ALA A 594 -3.95 10.86 1.56
CA ALA A 594 -4.45 11.12 0.21
C ALA A 594 -5.74 10.32 -0.08
N SER A 595 -5.74 9.05 0.21
CA SER A 595 -6.91 8.17 0.04
C SER A 595 -7.06 7.18 1.19
N GLY A 596 -6.03 6.38 1.42
CA GLY A 596 -6.14 5.11 2.11
C GLY A 596 -6.73 4.04 1.18
N THR A 597 -6.42 2.80 1.46
CA THR A 597 -7.02 1.63 0.80
C THR A 597 -7.41 0.55 1.82
N SER A 598 -6.79 0.54 3.00
CA SER A 598 -7.22 -0.36 4.08
C SER A 598 -8.67 -0.12 4.49
N ASN A 599 -9.12 1.14 4.51
CA ASN A 599 -10.51 1.50 4.76
C ASN A 599 -11.48 0.75 3.83
N MET A 600 -11.16 0.63 2.55
CA MET A 600 -11.96 -0.07 1.55
C MET A 600 -12.00 -1.59 1.79
N LYS A 601 -10.86 -2.18 2.15
CA LYS A 601 -10.73 -3.62 2.44
C LYS A 601 -11.56 -4.02 3.66
N PHE A 602 -11.46 -3.25 4.72
CA PHE A 602 -12.25 -3.48 5.94
C PHE A 602 -13.75 -3.29 5.71
N MET A 603 -14.14 -2.24 4.99
CA MET A 603 -15.53 -1.98 4.61
C MET A 603 -16.14 -3.17 3.87
N LEU A 604 -15.41 -3.71 2.90
CA LEU A 604 -15.83 -4.87 2.10
C LEU A 604 -16.00 -6.13 2.96
N ASN A 605 -15.25 -6.26 4.03
CA ASN A 605 -15.28 -7.41 4.95
C ASN A 605 -16.17 -7.17 6.19
N GLY A 606 -16.95 -6.12 6.20
CA GLY A 606 -17.96 -5.86 7.22
C GLY A 606 -17.46 -5.26 8.53
N ALA A 607 -16.22 -4.81 8.61
CA ALA A 607 -15.77 -4.04 9.77
C ALA A 607 -16.36 -2.62 9.74
N VAL A 608 -16.61 -2.06 10.93
CA VAL A 608 -17.13 -0.70 11.07
C VAL A 608 -15.97 0.26 11.37
N ALA A 609 -15.94 1.39 10.66
CA ALA A 609 -14.85 2.36 10.77
C ALA A 609 -15.06 3.36 11.90
N ILE A 610 -13.97 3.66 12.61
CA ILE A 610 -13.77 4.93 13.29
C ILE A 610 -12.73 5.71 12.50
N GLY A 611 -13.03 6.96 12.16
CA GLY A 611 -12.13 7.74 11.31
C GLY A 611 -12.42 9.23 11.35
N THR A 612 -11.54 9.94 10.67
CA THR A 612 -11.65 11.38 10.42
C THR A 612 -12.18 11.62 9.01
N MET A 613 -12.63 12.83 8.72
CA MET A 613 -13.04 13.24 7.37
C MET A 613 -11.79 13.55 6.54
N ASP A 614 -11.12 12.48 6.15
CA ASP A 614 -9.84 12.48 5.43
C ASP A 614 -9.82 11.39 4.35
N GLY A 615 -9.12 11.65 3.25
CA GLY A 615 -8.98 10.70 2.17
C GLY A 615 -10.32 10.13 1.69
N ALA A 616 -10.33 8.85 1.38
CA ALA A 616 -11.54 8.15 0.94
C ALA A 616 -12.58 7.91 2.05
N ASN A 617 -12.26 8.22 3.32
CA ASN A 617 -13.27 8.18 4.39
C ASN A 617 -14.44 9.12 4.09
N VAL A 618 -14.18 10.22 3.38
CA VAL A 618 -15.23 11.17 2.97
C VAL A 618 -16.25 10.49 2.07
N GLU A 619 -15.78 9.75 1.07
CA GLU A 619 -16.65 9.02 0.15
C GLU A 619 -17.35 7.84 0.84
N MET A 620 -16.65 7.12 1.72
CA MET A 620 -17.26 6.08 2.55
C MET A 620 -18.41 6.63 3.39
N HIS A 621 -18.21 7.74 4.09
CA HIS A 621 -19.25 8.40 4.87
C HIS A 621 -20.45 8.81 4.02
N GLN A 622 -20.19 9.34 2.83
CA GLN A 622 -21.24 9.71 1.89
C GLN A 622 -22.10 8.50 1.49
N PHE A 623 -21.48 7.35 1.27
CA PHE A 623 -22.21 6.13 0.86
C PHE A 623 -22.95 5.46 2.01
N VAL A 624 -22.37 5.39 3.20
CA VAL A 624 -22.99 4.63 4.32
C VAL A 624 -23.83 5.47 5.25
N GLY A 625 -23.63 6.78 5.31
CA GLY A 625 -24.33 7.69 6.22
C GLY A 625 -23.81 7.68 7.65
N ASP A 626 -24.25 8.64 8.46
CA ASP A 626 -23.77 8.90 9.82
C ASP A 626 -23.97 7.72 10.79
N ASP A 627 -24.99 6.90 10.57
CA ASP A 627 -25.32 5.80 11.48
C ASP A 627 -24.40 4.58 11.32
N ASN A 628 -23.60 4.52 10.26
CA ASN A 628 -22.83 3.34 9.87
C ASN A 628 -21.32 3.55 9.83
N ILE A 629 -20.84 4.70 10.30
CA ILE A 629 -19.46 5.08 10.46
C ILE A 629 -19.32 6.05 11.63
N TYR A 630 -18.23 5.99 12.36
CA TYR A 630 -17.98 6.88 13.50
C TYR A 630 -16.93 7.91 13.12
N ILE A 631 -17.36 9.16 12.94
CA ILE A 631 -16.51 10.28 12.55
C ILE A 631 -16.20 11.14 13.76
N PHE A 632 -14.98 11.57 13.87
CA PHE A 632 -14.51 12.48 14.92
C PHE A 632 -13.42 13.41 14.37
N GLY A 633 -13.07 14.41 15.18
CA GLY A 633 -11.93 15.29 14.95
C GLY A 633 -12.23 16.48 14.05
N GLU A 634 -11.22 17.33 13.93
CA GLU A 634 -11.29 18.54 13.12
C GLU A 634 -11.38 18.21 11.63
N THR A 635 -12.02 19.08 10.88
CA THR A 635 -12.10 18.97 9.42
C THR A 635 -10.77 19.34 8.76
N SER A 636 -10.59 18.95 7.50
CA SER A 636 -9.40 19.34 6.72
C SER A 636 -9.23 20.86 6.63
N GLU A 637 -10.33 21.59 6.49
CA GLU A 637 -10.30 23.05 6.44
C GLU A 637 -9.77 23.66 7.74
N GLN A 638 -10.25 23.17 8.89
CA GLN A 638 -9.78 23.61 10.20
C GLN A 638 -8.30 23.32 10.40
N VAL A 639 -7.86 22.12 10.06
CA VAL A 639 -6.45 21.72 10.18
C VAL A 639 -5.55 22.57 9.28
N ILE A 640 -5.93 22.81 8.04
CA ILE A 640 -5.17 23.65 7.11
C ILE A 640 -5.04 25.08 7.67
N LYS A 641 -6.10 25.62 8.26
CA LYS A 641 -6.07 26.94 8.92
C LYS A 641 -5.11 26.97 10.11
N HIS A 642 -5.09 25.91 10.94
CA HIS A 642 -4.16 25.82 12.07
C HIS A 642 -2.70 25.83 11.60
N TYR A 643 -2.38 25.07 10.56
CA TYR A 643 -1.03 25.08 9.99
C TYR A 643 -0.66 26.45 9.41
N ALA A 644 -1.59 27.11 8.71
CA ALA A 644 -1.35 28.41 8.13
C ALA A 644 -1.09 29.50 9.19
N LYS A 645 -1.80 29.44 10.32
CA LYS A 645 -1.65 30.38 11.44
C LYS A 645 -0.55 29.98 12.42
N ALA A 646 -0.09 28.73 12.37
CA ALA A 646 0.85 28.17 13.35
C ALA A 646 0.40 28.39 14.81
N ASP A 647 -0.90 28.21 15.08
CA ASP A 647 -1.55 28.57 16.35
C ASP A 647 -1.74 27.40 17.32
N TYR A 648 -1.37 26.18 16.91
CA TYR A 648 -1.48 25.00 17.77
C TYR A 648 -0.29 24.90 18.74
N VAL A 649 -0.60 24.74 20.02
CA VAL A 649 0.38 24.55 21.09
C VAL A 649 -0.01 23.32 21.89
N SER A 650 0.71 22.22 21.72
CA SER A 650 0.42 20.93 22.39
C SER A 650 0.44 21.06 23.92
N ARG A 651 1.38 21.83 24.46
CA ARG A 651 1.53 22.07 25.88
C ARG A 651 0.27 22.60 26.54
N SER A 652 -0.51 23.43 25.85
CA SER A 652 -1.75 23.98 26.39
C SER A 652 -2.81 22.88 26.66
N TYR A 653 -2.87 21.86 25.82
CA TYR A 653 -3.75 20.71 26.05
C TYR A 653 -3.29 19.86 27.24
N TYR A 654 -1.99 19.63 27.35
CA TYR A 654 -1.40 18.94 28.48
C TYR A 654 -1.68 19.66 29.80
N ASP A 655 -1.50 20.98 29.84
CA ASP A 655 -1.67 21.79 31.06
C ASP A 655 -3.15 21.90 31.50
N ASN A 656 -4.09 21.89 30.54
CA ASN A 656 -5.51 22.16 30.80
C ASN A 656 -6.41 20.92 30.82
N ASP A 657 -5.92 19.75 30.41
CA ASP A 657 -6.69 18.49 30.38
C ASP A 657 -5.98 17.44 31.22
N GLU A 658 -6.60 17.06 32.34
CA GLU A 658 -6.05 16.09 33.28
C GLU A 658 -5.93 14.69 32.66
N ASN A 659 -6.88 14.30 31.81
CA ASN A 659 -6.85 12.98 31.15
C ASN A 659 -5.71 12.89 30.14
N ILE A 660 -5.51 13.94 29.34
CA ILE A 660 -4.38 14.03 28.40
C ILE A 660 -3.06 14.01 29.16
N ARG A 661 -2.93 14.83 30.20
CA ARG A 661 -1.72 14.89 31.02
C ARG A 661 -1.39 13.52 31.62
N ARG A 662 -2.37 12.85 32.21
CA ARG A 662 -2.18 11.51 32.78
C ARG A 662 -1.71 10.50 31.72
N ALA A 663 -2.31 10.50 30.55
CA ALA A 663 -1.94 9.59 29.47
C ALA A 663 -0.51 9.86 28.97
N ILE A 664 -0.14 11.11 28.76
CA ILE A 664 1.21 11.48 28.32
C ILE A 664 2.24 11.18 29.41
N ASP A 665 1.98 11.53 30.68
CA ASP A 665 2.90 11.28 31.80
C ASP A 665 3.14 9.79 32.02
N PHE A 666 2.16 8.94 31.70
CA PHE A 666 2.31 7.50 31.83
C PHE A 666 3.41 6.93 30.94
N ILE A 667 3.67 7.54 29.79
CA ILE A 667 4.74 7.12 28.86
C ILE A 667 6.09 7.06 29.57
N VAL A 668 6.34 7.97 30.52
CA VAL A 668 7.59 8.06 31.28
C VAL A 668 7.44 7.64 32.75
N SER A 669 6.38 6.90 33.06
CA SER A 669 6.15 6.36 34.39
C SER A 669 7.16 5.27 34.78
N ASP A 670 7.29 4.98 36.05
CA ASP A 670 8.16 3.91 36.58
C ASP A 670 7.74 2.55 35.98
N GLU A 671 6.45 2.31 35.84
CA GLU A 671 5.89 1.08 35.25
C GLU A 671 6.35 0.90 33.81
N MET A 672 6.30 1.97 33.02
CA MET A 672 6.75 1.93 31.62
C MET A 672 8.28 1.82 31.52
N MET A 673 9.02 2.50 32.40
CA MET A 673 10.49 2.39 32.44
C MET A 673 10.97 0.99 32.84
N ALA A 674 10.14 0.22 33.56
CA ALA A 674 10.46 -1.16 33.92
C ALA A 674 10.45 -2.13 32.71
N VAL A 675 9.70 -1.81 31.66
CA VAL A 675 9.56 -2.66 30.47
C VAL A 675 10.13 -2.00 29.20
N GLY A 676 10.51 -0.74 29.28
CA GLY A 676 10.93 0.06 28.11
C GLY A 676 12.30 0.70 28.24
N CYS A 677 12.77 1.23 27.13
CA CYS A 677 14.00 1.99 27.05
C CYS A 677 13.71 3.48 27.35
N ARG A 678 14.39 4.00 28.36
CA ARG A 678 14.23 5.40 28.83
C ARG A 678 14.38 6.40 27.70
N GLU A 679 15.41 6.27 26.89
CA GLU A 679 15.71 7.20 25.79
C GLU A 679 14.56 7.30 24.79
N ASN A 680 14.01 6.16 24.37
CA ASN A 680 12.90 6.10 23.41
C ASN A 680 11.61 6.68 24.00
N LEU A 681 11.29 6.33 25.25
CA LEU A 681 10.08 6.80 25.91
C LEU A 681 10.12 8.30 26.23
N GLU A 682 11.25 8.81 26.71
CA GLU A 682 11.43 10.24 26.96
C GLU A 682 11.39 11.06 25.67
N ARG A 683 11.96 10.56 24.58
CA ARG A 683 11.92 11.24 23.28
C ARG A 683 10.49 11.36 22.77
N LEU A 684 9.69 10.30 22.84
CA LEU A 684 8.28 10.34 22.44
C LEU A 684 7.45 11.25 23.34
N TYR A 685 7.69 11.18 24.66
CA TYR A 685 7.07 12.07 25.64
C TYR A 685 7.31 13.54 25.28
N ASN A 686 8.55 13.91 25.03
CA ASN A 686 8.93 15.27 24.67
C ASN A 686 8.34 15.70 23.32
N GLU A 687 8.25 14.78 22.37
CA GLU A 687 7.63 15.06 21.06
C GLU A 687 6.15 15.42 21.20
N LEU A 688 5.39 14.62 21.95
CA LEU A 688 3.97 14.88 22.21
C LEU A 688 3.74 16.16 23.04
N LEU A 689 4.60 16.41 24.02
CA LEU A 689 4.48 17.53 24.92
C LEU A 689 4.80 18.89 24.25
N ASN A 690 5.82 18.90 23.39
CA ASN A 690 6.41 20.14 22.87
C ASN A 690 6.11 20.42 21.39
N LYS A 691 5.74 19.40 20.63
CA LYS A 691 5.50 19.52 19.19
C LYS A 691 4.13 19.00 18.78
N ASP A 692 3.91 17.70 18.91
CA ASP A 692 2.70 17.02 18.43
C ASP A 692 2.26 17.56 17.06
N TRP A 693 3.18 17.50 16.09
CA TRP A 693 3.04 18.12 14.79
C TRP A 693 1.75 17.72 14.06
N PHE A 694 1.25 16.51 14.32
CA PHE A 694 0.03 15.99 13.69
C PHE A 694 -1.21 16.09 14.60
N MET A 695 -1.20 17.07 15.53
CA MET A 695 -2.37 17.51 16.28
C MET A 695 -3.17 16.34 16.92
N THR A 696 -2.46 15.41 17.55
CA THR A 696 -3.07 14.26 18.24
C THR A 696 -3.97 14.71 19.40
N LEU A 697 -3.52 15.68 20.18
CA LEU A 697 -4.16 16.08 21.41
C LEU A 697 -5.50 16.83 21.20
N PRO A 698 -5.65 17.73 20.21
CA PRO A 698 -6.92 18.39 19.97
C PRO A 698 -8.09 17.45 19.65
N ASP A 699 -7.80 16.34 18.97
CA ASP A 699 -8.83 15.37 18.56
C ASP A 699 -9.06 14.25 19.59
N PHE A 700 -8.22 14.18 20.64
CA PHE A 700 -8.21 13.03 21.54
C PHE A 700 -9.51 12.85 22.31
N GLU A 701 -10.11 13.92 22.84
CA GLU A 701 -11.37 13.85 23.59
C GLU A 701 -12.52 13.30 22.73
N GLU A 702 -12.66 13.81 21.50
CA GLU A 702 -13.67 13.30 20.55
C GLU A 702 -13.40 11.84 20.16
N TYR A 703 -12.13 11.47 20.01
CA TYR A 703 -11.73 10.10 19.73
C TYR A 703 -12.15 9.15 20.84
N VAL A 704 -11.88 9.51 22.10
CA VAL A 704 -12.30 8.73 23.27
C VAL A 704 -13.83 8.59 23.29
N ALA A 705 -14.55 9.68 23.09
CA ALA A 705 -16.02 9.66 23.08
C ALA A 705 -16.58 8.76 21.95
N ALA A 706 -15.99 8.82 20.76
CA ALA A 706 -16.39 7.96 19.65
C ALA A 706 -16.15 6.47 19.94
N LYS A 707 -15.00 6.14 20.53
CA LYS A 707 -14.69 4.76 20.95
C LYS A 707 -15.70 4.23 21.98
N GLU A 708 -16.07 5.03 22.96
CA GLU A 708 -17.06 4.62 23.96
C GLU A 708 -18.44 4.37 23.34
N ARG A 709 -18.86 5.19 22.37
CA ARG A 709 -20.10 4.94 21.62
C ARG A 709 -20.03 3.63 20.84
N ILE A 710 -18.92 3.34 20.21
CA ILE A 710 -18.70 2.10 19.45
C ILE A 710 -18.89 0.89 20.38
N PHE A 711 -18.25 0.88 21.53
CA PHE A 711 -18.31 -0.25 22.46
C PHE A 711 -19.72 -0.43 23.04
N ALA A 712 -20.46 0.65 23.27
CA ALA A 712 -21.86 0.60 23.69
C ALA A 712 -22.75 0.04 22.56
N ASP A 713 -22.61 0.55 21.32
CA ASP A 713 -23.40 0.13 20.17
C ASP A 713 -23.11 -1.33 19.77
N TYR A 714 -21.89 -1.81 19.99
CA TYR A 714 -21.48 -3.18 19.70
C TYR A 714 -22.33 -4.22 20.45
N GLU A 715 -22.83 -3.90 21.63
CA GLU A 715 -23.60 -4.83 22.45
C GLU A 715 -24.99 -5.16 21.87
N ASP A 716 -25.60 -4.28 21.11
CA ASP A 716 -26.79 -4.60 20.30
C ASP A 716 -26.34 -5.30 19.02
N ARG A 717 -26.27 -6.64 19.08
CA ARG A 717 -25.70 -7.45 18.01
C ARG A 717 -26.43 -7.35 16.69
N MET A 718 -27.77 -7.22 16.71
CA MET A 718 -28.54 -7.06 15.48
C MET A 718 -28.36 -5.67 14.88
N ALA A 719 -28.37 -4.62 15.68
CA ALA A 719 -28.09 -3.27 15.22
C ALA A 719 -26.64 -3.15 14.67
N TRP A 720 -25.68 -3.81 15.31
CA TRP A 720 -24.31 -3.86 14.83
C TRP A 720 -24.20 -4.59 13.47
N ALA A 721 -24.87 -5.73 13.32
CA ALA A 721 -24.93 -6.48 12.06
C ALA A 721 -25.54 -5.65 10.92
N LYS A 722 -26.52 -4.79 11.20
CA LYS A 722 -27.06 -3.85 10.21
C LYS A 722 -25.99 -2.87 9.72
N LYS A 723 -25.17 -2.31 10.63
CA LYS A 723 -24.07 -1.44 10.26
C LYS A 723 -23.07 -2.16 9.36
N MET A 724 -22.72 -3.41 9.69
CA MET A 724 -21.85 -4.26 8.88
C MET A 724 -22.43 -4.46 7.48
N LEU A 725 -23.70 -4.82 7.38
CA LEU A 725 -24.35 -5.07 6.10
C LEU A 725 -24.41 -3.81 5.22
N VAL A 726 -24.75 -2.66 5.79
CA VAL A 726 -24.78 -1.40 5.05
C VAL A 726 -23.39 -1.08 4.47
N ASN A 727 -22.34 -1.24 5.26
CA ASN A 727 -20.96 -1.05 4.77
C ASN A 727 -20.65 -1.97 3.59
N MET A 728 -20.90 -3.27 3.72
CA MET A 728 -20.64 -4.24 2.66
C MET A 728 -21.46 -3.94 1.40
N SER A 729 -22.74 -3.55 1.55
CA SER A 729 -23.61 -3.23 0.43
C SER A 729 -23.17 -2.01 -0.38
N GLN A 730 -22.43 -1.09 0.25
CA GLN A 730 -21.94 0.14 -0.38
C GLN A 730 -20.46 0.06 -0.79
N ALA A 731 -19.80 -1.08 -0.63
CA ALA A 731 -18.38 -1.24 -0.93
C ALA A 731 -18.07 -1.36 -2.44
N GLY A 732 -19.07 -1.58 -3.28
CA GLY A 732 -18.88 -1.83 -4.72
C GLY A 732 -18.15 -0.72 -5.46
N PHE A 733 -18.38 0.53 -5.10
CA PHE A 733 -17.68 1.69 -5.67
C PHE A 733 -16.15 1.58 -5.52
N PHE A 734 -15.67 0.96 -4.45
CA PHE A 734 -14.24 0.86 -4.16
C PHE A 734 -13.56 -0.34 -4.83
N SER A 735 -14.18 -0.93 -5.85
CA SER A 735 -13.52 -1.90 -6.72
C SER A 735 -12.47 -1.22 -7.60
N SER A 736 -11.27 -1.81 -7.68
CA SER A 736 -10.24 -1.35 -8.62
C SER A 736 -10.65 -1.51 -10.08
N ASP A 737 -11.61 -2.39 -10.38
CA ASP A 737 -12.17 -2.51 -11.73
C ASP A 737 -12.86 -1.20 -12.16
N ARG A 738 -13.62 -0.58 -11.26
CA ARG A 738 -14.20 0.76 -11.52
C ARG A 738 -13.10 1.79 -11.70
N THR A 739 -12.10 1.81 -10.83
CA THR A 739 -10.99 2.77 -10.90
C THR A 739 -10.27 2.67 -12.24
N ILE A 740 -9.89 1.46 -12.64
CA ILE A 740 -9.17 1.23 -13.91
C ILE A 740 -10.03 1.56 -15.13
N ALA A 741 -11.33 1.24 -15.09
CA ALA A 741 -12.24 1.64 -16.18
C ALA A 741 -12.28 3.16 -16.34
N GLN A 742 -12.30 3.92 -15.24
CA GLN A 742 -12.25 5.38 -15.28
C GLN A 742 -10.91 5.93 -15.79
N TYR A 743 -9.78 5.36 -15.37
CA TYR A 743 -8.47 5.71 -15.94
C TYR A 743 -8.45 5.47 -17.45
N ASN A 744 -8.98 4.34 -17.90
CA ASN A 744 -9.00 4.02 -19.35
C ASN A 744 -9.90 4.98 -20.13
N GLU A 745 -11.10 5.27 -19.61
CA GLU A 745 -12.05 6.16 -20.27
C GLU A 745 -11.51 7.59 -20.40
N ASP A 746 -10.91 8.11 -19.32
CA ASP A 746 -10.56 9.53 -19.23
C ASP A 746 -9.10 9.83 -19.64
N ILE A 747 -8.17 8.87 -19.49
CA ILE A 747 -6.74 9.12 -19.60
C ILE A 747 -6.05 8.20 -20.62
N TRP A 748 -6.23 6.88 -20.50
CA TRP A 748 -5.41 5.92 -21.27
C TRP A 748 -5.94 5.64 -22.66
N HIS A 749 -7.24 5.49 -22.85
CA HIS A 749 -7.89 5.20 -24.14
C HIS A 749 -7.26 3.98 -24.83
N LEU A 750 -7.14 2.89 -24.10
CA LEU A 750 -6.58 1.62 -24.60
C LEU A 750 -7.56 0.84 -25.47
#